data_8d3c1670129e14cb5a13e7365935111b
#
_entry.id   8d3c1670129e14cb5a13e7365935111b
#
_cell.length_a   1.000
_cell.length_b   1.000
_cell.length_c   1.000
_cell.angle_alpha   90.00
_cell.angle_beta   90.00
_cell.angle_gamma   90.00
#
_symmetry.space_group_name_H-M   'P 1'
#
loop_
_entity.id
_entity.type
_entity.pdbx_description
1 polymer ?
#
loop_
_entity_poly.entity_id
_entity_poly.type
_entity_poly.pdbx_seq_one_letter_code
_entity_poly.pdbx_strand_id
1 'polypeptide(L)'
;MKKHPELLAPAGSPEAVRAAVCNGADAVYLGFGTFNARRGAKNFTEEQMRDALAYCRKNGVKTNMTVNTLVSDRELPAMLEDVRRMLEAGADALIVQDLGAARAIREHFPSAVLHASTQLTVHSLEGARFAAEQGFSRVVLSRELPMRDIIHITKNAGIETEVFVHGALCMCYSGQCGLSAVIGRRSGNRGLCAQPCRLPYNGKNNYPMSLKDNCLVGYLRELRDAGVASLKIEGRMKRPEYVAVVTGIYASVLREDRMPTKQELDDLRRVFSRDGFTQGYYEGKPGPAMFGMRTETPASELKPLYDRAAKTYRDDKTGQTVPVSFSLTAEADRPLVLTAVSGSDSVTVQGEPPERALRRPASEEDIARSLGKTGGTVFTAEHMDIRLEDGLSIPARTLNALRREALETLEERRTALPPLETGTPPVREPAPARRPFAGYTVQARTMAQIASGMERLPLRTIYLPAREIAAHPERAEEILKAGVELVPVLPRIIWDEEWDAVRQLLETCRNLGCRAALVGNVGQIEPVKCLGYECYGDFGLNAFHSGTLDVLRDCGVTRQTLSFELRFAQIRDMHKPMETELIVGGRLPLMLTENCMMAGRRGGCRRDGHGPCSKGTQYLTDRMGKKFPVFREEHCRNTLYNSQPLALAPSEYLGLGVSYARLILTDEMPQTALQRVRELCDGEMPDYPDATRGLYRRGVE
;
A
#
# COMPACT_ATOMS: atom_id res chain seq x y z
N MET A 1 0.82 2.23 31.09
CA MET A 1 0.66 3.24 30.03
C MET A 1 0.14 2.54 28.78
N LYS A 2 -0.87 3.08 28.07
CA LYS A 2 -1.24 2.54 26.75
C LYS A 2 -0.05 2.73 25.82
N LYS A 3 0.42 1.65 25.16
CA LYS A 3 1.50 1.69 24.19
C LYS A 3 1.07 2.61 23.04
N HIS A 4 1.86 3.63 22.68
CA HIS A 4 1.56 4.46 21.51
C HIS A 4 1.72 3.66 20.22
N PRO A 5 0.97 3.98 19.15
CA PRO A 5 1.16 3.36 17.84
C PRO A 5 2.56 3.66 17.30
N GLU A 6 3.09 2.74 16.51
CA GLU A 6 4.39 2.88 15.84
C GLU A 6 4.36 4.07 14.85
N LEU A 7 5.29 5.00 14.95
CA LEU A 7 5.48 6.08 13.97
C LEU A 7 6.42 5.62 12.87
N LEU A 8 5.88 5.35 11.68
CA LEU A 8 6.61 4.84 10.52
C LEU A 8 6.99 5.97 9.56
N ALA A 9 8.28 6.31 9.52
CA ALA A 9 8.83 7.40 8.71
C ALA A 9 9.37 6.91 7.35
N PRO A 10 9.30 7.76 6.29
CA PRO A 10 9.86 7.44 4.99
C PRO A 10 11.36 7.70 4.92
N ALA A 11 12.13 6.84 4.24
CA ALA A 11 13.52 7.13 3.92
C ALA A 11 13.85 6.81 2.46
N GLY A 12 14.36 7.82 1.73
CA GLY A 12 14.79 7.70 0.34
C GLY A 12 16.31 7.83 0.17
N SER A 13 17.06 8.04 1.25
CA SER A 13 18.50 8.14 1.27
C SER A 13 19.04 7.84 2.68
N PRO A 14 20.34 7.50 2.83
CA PRO A 14 20.96 7.31 4.14
C PRO A 14 20.79 8.53 5.07
N GLU A 15 20.87 9.73 4.54
CA GLU A 15 20.63 10.97 5.29
C GLU A 15 19.18 11.08 5.79
N ALA A 16 18.21 10.63 4.99
CA ALA A 16 16.80 10.59 5.40
C ALA A 16 16.53 9.53 6.49
N VAL A 17 17.26 8.41 6.50
CA VAL A 17 17.24 7.44 7.60
C VAL A 17 17.68 8.10 8.90
N ARG A 18 18.84 8.79 8.89
CA ARG A 18 19.33 9.53 10.07
C ARG A 18 18.32 10.58 10.53
N ALA A 19 17.73 11.32 9.58
CA ALA A 19 16.71 12.32 9.87
C ALA A 19 15.48 11.70 10.56
N ALA A 20 15.02 10.54 10.12
CA ALA A 20 13.89 9.83 10.74
C ALA A 20 14.24 9.36 12.16
N VAL A 21 15.36 8.65 12.32
CA VAL A 21 15.81 8.07 13.61
C VAL A 21 16.04 9.17 14.66
N CYS A 22 16.81 10.20 14.33
CA CYS A 22 17.12 11.29 15.26
C CYS A 22 15.90 12.15 15.64
N ASN A 23 14.82 12.09 14.87
CA ASN A 23 13.59 12.83 15.15
C ASN A 23 12.44 11.94 15.67
N GLY A 24 12.76 10.73 16.13
CA GLY A 24 11.85 9.93 16.93
C GLY A 24 10.94 9.00 16.16
N ALA A 25 11.33 8.54 14.97
CA ALA A 25 10.65 7.43 14.30
C ALA A 25 10.82 6.13 15.11
N ASP A 26 9.76 5.34 15.21
CA ASP A 26 9.79 3.98 15.78
C ASP A 26 10.13 2.95 14.71
N ALA A 27 9.82 3.28 13.46
CA ALA A 27 10.17 2.47 12.29
C ALA A 27 10.45 3.34 11.07
N VAL A 28 11.24 2.81 10.12
CA VAL A 28 11.57 3.46 8.86
C VAL A 28 11.21 2.52 7.70
N TYR A 29 10.58 3.03 6.63
CA TYR A 29 10.42 2.25 5.42
C TYR A 29 11.24 2.79 4.26
N LEU A 30 11.92 1.89 3.57
CA LEU A 30 12.85 2.20 2.49
C LEU A 30 12.76 1.18 1.35
N GLY A 31 13.38 1.49 0.21
CA GLY A 31 13.40 0.64 -0.96
C GLY A 31 14.81 0.29 -1.39
N PHE A 32 15.00 -0.97 -1.76
CA PHE A 32 16.20 -1.51 -2.36
C PHE A 32 15.87 -2.17 -3.71
N GLY A 33 16.81 -2.20 -4.63
CA GLY A 33 16.62 -2.84 -5.93
C GLY A 33 15.52 -2.18 -6.77
N THR A 34 14.87 -2.99 -7.61
CA THR A 34 13.91 -2.53 -8.63
C THR A 34 12.45 -2.85 -8.31
N PHE A 35 12.16 -3.69 -7.31
CA PHE A 35 10.81 -4.20 -7.01
C PHE A 35 10.05 -3.35 -6.00
N ASN A 36 10.11 -2.03 -6.11
CA ASN A 36 9.43 -1.12 -5.19
C ASN A 36 8.70 0.01 -5.92
N ALA A 37 7.65 0.56 -5.28
CA ALA A 37 6.76 1.59 -5.84
C ALA A 37 7.44 2.94 -6.15
N ARG A 38 8.74 3.07 -5.95
CA ARG A 38 9.58 4.22 -6.31
C ARG A 38 10.83 3.78 -7.09
N ARG A 39 10.66 2.78 -7.97
CA ARG A 39 11.73 2.25 -8.83
C ARG A 39 12.47 3.33 -9.61
N GLY A 40 11.76 4.37 -10.07
CA GLY A 40 12.34 5.50 -10.78
C GLY A 40 13.13 6.51 -9.92
N ALA A 41 13.22 6.33 -8.59
CA ALA A 41 14.02 7.14 -7.70
C ALA A 41 15.42 6.54 -7.53
N LYS A 42 16.36 7.35 -6.98
CA LYS A 42 17.67 6.83 -6.57
C LYS A 42 17.44 5.94 -5.34
N ASN A 43 17.44 4.62 -5.53
CA ASN A 43 17.33 3.64 -4.45
C ASN A 43 18.70 3.42 -3.78
N PHE A 44 18.70 2.78 -2.61
CA PHE A 44 19.91 2.40 -1.87
C PHE A 44 20.72 1.38 -2.67
N THR A 45 22.06 1.51 -2.63
CA THR A 45 22.96 0.40 -2.98
C THR A 45 22.86 -0.67 -1.90
N GLU A 46 23.39 -1.87 -2.14
CA GLU A 46 23.38 -2.94 -1.14
C GLU A 46 24.15 -2.53 0.13
N GLU A 47 25.33 -1.91 -0.02
CA GLU A 47 26.12 -1.38 1.10
C GLU A 47 25.32 -0.34 1.90
N GLN A 48 24.76 0.66 1.22
CA GLN A 48 23.94 1.68 1.86
C GLN A 48 22.72 1.11 2.58
N MET A 49 22.10 0.05 2.02
CA MET A 49 20.99 -0.64 2.66
C MET A 49 21.47 -1.34 3.95
N ARG A 50 22.54 -2.13 3.89
CA ARG A 50 23.12 -2.82 5.05
C ARG A 50 23.47 -1.84 6.18
N ASP A 51 24.13 -0.74 5.83
CA ASP A 51 24.49 0.32 6.78
C ASP A 51 23.24 0.97 7.40
N ALA A 52 22.22 1.26 6.59
CA ALA A 52 20.98 1.86 7.06
C ALA A 52 20.21 0.93 8.02
N LEU A 53 20.14 -0.36 7.70
CA LEU A 53 19.47 -1.35 8.55
C LEU A 53 20.24 -1.55 9.87
N ALA A 54 21.57 -1.65 9.81
CA ALA A 54 22.42 -1.74 10.99
C ALA A 54 22.27 -0.49 11.88
N TYR A 55 22.28 0.71 11.28
CA TYR A 55 22.08 1.96 11.99
C TYR A 55 20.70 2.02 12.69
N CYS A 56 19.62 1.64 11.99
CA CYS A 56 18.29 1.60 12.59
C CYS A 56 18.24 0.61 13.76
N ARG A 57 18.77 -0.59 13.59
CA ARG A 57 18.78 -1.63 14.63
C ARG A 57 19.54 -1.19 15.86
N LYS A 58 20.74 -0.61 15.67
CA LYS A 58 21.54 -0.03 16.76
C LYS A 58 20.71 0.94 17.59
N ASN A 59 19.92 1.79 16.93
CA ASN A 59 19.08 2.81 17.56
C ASN A 59 17.68 2.28 18.00
N GLY A 60 17.40 1.00 17.89
CA GLY A 60 16.10 0.41 18.29
C GLY A 60 14.93 0.77 17.37
N VAL A 61 15.21 1.20 16.14
CA VAL A 61 14.24 1.58 15.13
C VAL A 61 14.05 0.42 14.15
N LYS A 62 12.80 0.01 13.91
CA LYS A 62 12.47 -1.07 12.97
C LYS A 62 12.62 -0.64 11.52
N THR A 63 12.82 -1.61 10.64
CA THR A 63 13.01 -1.38 9.21
C THR A 63 12.04 -2.19 8.37
N ASN A 64 11.20 -1.49 7.58
CA ASN A 64 10.24 -2.10 6.67
C ASN A 64 10.69 -1.92 5.23
N MET A 65 11.10 -3.01 4.57
CA MET A 65 11.57 -2.98 3.18
C MET A 65 10.41 -3.06 2.20
N THR A 66 10.42 -2.20 1.16
CA THR A 66 9.34 -2.21 0.17
C THR A 66 9.63 -3.16 -0.99
N VAL A 67 8.75 -4.15 -1.19
CA VAL A 67 8.69 -5.09 -2.32
C VAL A 67 7.28 -4.99 -2.92
N ASN A 68 6.80 -3.76 -3.10
CA ASN A 68 5.40 -3.46 -3.32
C ASN A 68 5.09 -3.07 -4.77
N THR A 69 5.56 -3.88 -5.70
CA THR A 69 5.21 -3.82 -7.13
C THR A 69 4.71 -5.18 -7.59
N LEU A 70 3.94 -5.19 -8.67
CA LEU A 70 3.63 -6.43 -9.38
C LEU A 70 4.91 -6.97 -10.02
N VAL A 71 5.07 -8.29 -10.06
CA VAL A 71 6.20 -8.98 -10.68
C VAL A 71 5.71 -9.94 -11.75
N SER A 72 6.54 -10.19 -12.78
CA SER A 72 6.27 -11.23 -13.77
C SER A 72 6.95 -12.55 -13.36
N ASP A 73 6.53 -13.68 -13.97
CA ASP A 73 7.15 -14.97 -13.73
C ASP A 73 8.69 -14.95 -13.92
N ARG A 74 9.17 -14.18 -14.91
CA ARG A 74 10.61 -14.05 -15.19
C ARG A 74 11.37 -13.23 -14.16
N GLU A 75 10.68 -12.32 -13.47
CA GLU A 75 11.29 -11.43 -12.46
C GLU A 75 11.25 -12.03 -11.06
N LEU A 76 10.39 -13.02 -10.83
CA LEU A 76 10.18 -13.61 -9.51
C LEU A 76 11.48 -14.14 -8.86
N PRO A 77 12.39 -14.87 -9.57
CA PRO A 77 13.65 -15.32 -8.98
C PRO A 77 14.55 -14.15 -8.55
N ALA A 78 14.65 -13.10 -9.35
CA ALA A 78 15.46 -11.92 -9.02
C ALA A 78 14.87 -11.14 -7.83
N MET A 79 13.54 -11.08 -7.74
CA MET A 79 12.85 -10.47 -6.59
C MET A 79 13.13 -11.27 -5.30
N LEU A 80 13.08 -12.59 -5.34
CA LEU A 80 13.39 -13.44 -4.18
C LEU A 80 14.85 -13.29 -3.73
N GLU A 81 15.79 -13.12 -4.68
CA GLU A 81 17.19 -12.84 -4.35
C GLU A 81 17.36 -11.47 -3.69
N ASP A 82 16.67 -10.42 -4.16
CA ASP A 82 16.67 -9.12 -3.48
C ASP A 82 16.08 -9.24 -2.07
N VAL A 83 14.99 -10.00 -1.89
CA VAL A 83 14.38 -10.29 -0.58
C VAL A 83 15.35 -11.01 0.35
N ARG A 84 16.08 -12.04 -0.14
CA ARG A 84 17.10 -12.75 0.63
C ARG A 84 18.13 -11.77 1.20
N ARG A 85 18.67 -10.87 0.34
CA ARG A 85 19.65 -9.85 0.75
C ARG A 85 19.10 -8.90 1.80
N MET A 86 17.83 -8.48 1.67
CA MET A 86 17.16 -7.61 2.66
C MET A 86 17.04 -8.32 4.02
N LEU A 87 16.62 -9.59 4.03
CA LEU A 87 16.44 -10.36 5.26
C LEU A 87 17.79 -10.69 5.91
N GLU A 88 18.81 -11.06 5.14
CA GLU A 88 20.19 -11.27 5.63
C GLU A 88 20.81 -10.00 6.22
N ALA A 89 20.43 -8.82 5.69
CA ALA A 89 20.81 -7.53 6.27
C ALA A 89 19.98 -7.18 7.52
N GLY A 90 18.93 -7.97 7.81
CA GLY A 90 18.08 -7.88 8.98
C GLY A 90 16.94 -6.90 8.86
N ALA A 91 16.26 -6.90 7.75
CA ALA A 91 14.97 -6.22 7.62
C ALA A 91 13.95 -6.84 8.57
N ASP A 92 13.20 -6.00 9.30
CA ASP A 92 12.18 -6.46 10.26
C ASP A 92 10.89 -6.87 9.57
N ALA A 93 10.52 -6.24 8.46
CA ALA A 93 9.33 -6.59 7.67
C ALA A 93 9.47 -6.22 6.20
N LEU A 94 8.65 -6.87 5.36
CA LEU A 94 8.53 -6.61 3.93
C LEU A 94 7.12 -6.10 3.61
N ILE A 95 7.02 -4.97 2.91
CA ILE A 95 5.74 -4.42 2.45
C ILE A 95 5.49 -4.93 1.04
N VAL A 96 4.47 -5.76 0.84
CA VAL A 96 4.22 -6.50 -0.41
C VAL A 96 2.83 -6.19 -0.97
N GLN A 97 2.72 -6.07 -2.30
CA GLN A 97 1.45 -5.88 -3.01
C GLN A 97 0.98 -7.17 -3.68
N ASP A 98 1.87 -7.86 -4.34
CA ASP A 98 1.58 -9.01 -5.20
C ASP A 98 1.35 -10.27 -4.36
N LEU A 99 0.17 -10.88 -4.48
CA LEU A 99 -0.21 -12.04 -3.68
C LEU A 99 0.64 -13.28 -3.97
N GLY A 100 0.97 -13.50 -5.24
CA GLY A 100 1.83 -14.62 -5.62
C GLY A 100 3.27 -14.43 -5.15
N ALA A 101 3.78 -13.19 -5.20
CA ALA A 101 5.06 -12.82 -4.62
C ALA A 101 5.07 -13.01 -3.09
N ALA A 102 4.00 -12.60 -2.40
CA ALA A 102 3.87 -12.80 -0.95
C ALA A 102 3.92 -14.28 -0.56
N ARG A 103 3.17 -15.14 -1.30
CA ARG A 103 3.23 -16.59 -1.11
C ARG A 103 4.65 -17.15 -1.34
N ALA A 104 5.29 -16.76 -2.45
CA ALA A 104 6.62 -17.21 -2.76
C ALA A 104 7.66 -16.79 -1.70
N ILE A 105 7.57 -15.56 -1.17
CA ILE A 105 8.44 -15.10 -0.08
C ILE A 105 8.27 -15.99 1.16
N ARG A 106 7.04 -16.27 1.58
CA ARG A 106 6.78 -17.11 2.76
C ARG A 106 7.26 -18.56 2.60
N GLU A 107 7.17 -19.09 1.40
CA GLU A 107 7.64 -20.45 1.09
C GLU A 107 9.17 -20.56 1.11
N HIS A 108 9.88 -19.51 0.65
CA HIS A 108 11.33 -19.47 0.65
C HIS A 108 11.92 -18.98 1.98
N PHE A 109 11.21 -18.12 2.70
CA PHE A 109 11.64 -17.46 3.93
C PHE A 109 10.50 -17.49 4.97
N PRO A 110 10.28 -18.63 5.64
CA PRO A 110 9.12 -18.82 6.53
C PRO A 110 9.03 -17.83 7.69
N SER A 111 10.18 -17.34 8.17
CA SER A 111 10.27 -16.35 9.25
C SER A 111 10.05 -14.90 8.79
N ALA A 112 9.91 -14.65 7.48
CA ALA A 112 9.71 -13.29 6.94
C ALA A 112 8.36 -12.69 7.38
N VAL A 113 8.39 -11.52 7.98
CA VAL A 113 7.21 -10.76 8.38
C VAL A 113 6.71 -9.96 7.17
N LEU A 114 5.43 -10.15 6.79
CA LEU A 114 4.83 -9.49 5.63
C LEU A 114 3.77 -8.48 6.06
N HIS A 115 3.85 -7.28 5.49
CA HIS A 115 2.83 -6.24 5.59
C HIS A 115 2.15 -6.05 4.23
N ALA A 116 0.81 -6.12 4.19
CA ALA A 116 0.06 -5.88 2.97
C ALA A 116 0.12 -4.40 2.58
N SER A 117 0.62 -4.13 1.38
CA SER A 117 0.74 -2.76 0.86
C SER A 117 -0.62 -2.10 0.66
N THR A 118 -0.71 -0.78 0.80
CA THR A 118 -1.89 0.01 0.39
C THR A 118 -2.29 -0.25 -1.08
N GLN A 119 -1.37 -0.73 -1.91
CA GLN A 119 -1.63 -1.09 -3.31
C GLN A 119 -2.42 -2.41 -3.46
N LEU A 120 -2.62 -3.19 -2.39
CA LEU A 120 -3.57 -4.29 -2.35
C LEU A 120 -5.03 -3.80 -2.26
N THR A 121 -5.23 -2.51 -2.05
CA THR A 121 -6.54 -1.82 -2.04
C THR A 121 -7.48 -2.35 -0.93
N VAL A 122 -6.94 -2.59 0.26
CA VAL A 122 -7.77 -3.05 1.41
C VAL A 122 -8.54 -1.86 1.98
N HIS A 123 -9.86 -1.92 1.91
CA HIS A 123 -10.79 -0.86 2.30
C HIS A 123 -12.04 -1.36 3.03
N SER A 124 -12.07 -2.64 3.40
CA SER A 124 -13.17 -3.29 4.10
C SER A 124 -12.66 -4.29 5.13
N LEU A 125 -13.51 -4.68 6.06
CA LEU A 125 -13.22 -5.70 7.06
C LEU A 125 -12.82 -7.04 6.41
N GLU A 126 -13.59 -7.47 5.41
CA GLU A 126 -13.30 -8.74 4.72
C GLU A 126 -11.98 -8.68 3.92
N GLY A 127 -11.62 -7.52 3.38
CA GLY A 127 -10.32 -7.32 2.75
C GLY A 127 -9.15 -7.44 3.74
N ALA A 128 -9.32 -6.95 4.97
CA ALA A 128 -8.32 -7.10 6.03
C ALA A 128 -8.21 -8.54 6.55
N ARG A 129 -9.34 -9.24 6.70
CA ARG A 129 -9.38 -10.67 7.04
C ARG A 129 -8.73 -11.52 5.96
N PHE A 130 -9.02 -11.26 4.69
CA PHE A 130 -8.35 -11.91 3.57
C PHE A 130 -6.82 -11.74 3.68
N ALA A 131 -6.33 -10.54 3.97
CA ALA A 131 -4.89 -10.32 4.13
C ALA A 131 -4.31 -11.15 5.29
N ALA A 132 -5.02 -11.25 6.44
CA ALA A 132 -4.62 -12.10 7.57
C ALA A 132 -4.54 -13.58 7.16
N GLU A 133 -5.53 -14.09 6.44
CA GLU A 133 -5.57 -15.47 5.92
C GLU A 133 -4.43 -15.76 4.93
N GLN A 134 -4.04 -14.76 4.13
CA GLN A 134 -2.86 -14.87 3.27
C GLN A 134 -1.53 -14.76 4.04
N GLY A 135 -1.57 -14.62 5.38
CA GLY A 135 -0.42 -14.63 6.27
C GLY A 135 0.32 -13.30 6.35
N PHE A 136 -0.32 -12.21 6.03
CA PHE A 136 0.17 -10.90 6.40
C PHE A 136 -0.05 -10.65 7.91
N SER A 137 0.91 -10.02 8.57
CA SER A 137 0.81 -9.63 9.97
C SER A 137 0.23 -8.23 10.17
N ARG A 138 0.29 -7.40 9.11
CA ARG A 138 -0.19 -6.02 9.11
C ARG A 138 -0.79 -5.67 7.75
N VAL A 139 -1.82 -4.80 7.75
CA VAL A 139 -2.43 -4.27 6.53
C VAL A 139 -2.39 -2.74 6.52
N VAL A 140 -1.89 -2.18 5.41
CA VAL A 140 -1.95 -0.73 5.17
C VAL A 140 -3.29 -0.40 4.53
N LEU A 141 -4.16 0.23 5.30
CA LEU A 141 -5.51 0.58 4.86
C LEU A 141 -5.51 1.61 3.73
N SER A 142 -6.53 1.56 2.89
CA SER A 142 -6.77 2.57 1.85
C SER A 142 -6.91 3.96 2.46
N ARG A 143 -6.34 4.97 1.79
CA ARG A 143 -6.30 6.37 2.29
C ARG A 143 -7.64 7.07 2.24
N GLU A 144 -8.58 6.50 1.54
CA GLU A 144 -9.92 7.02 1.29
C GLU A 144 -10.90 6.74 2.43
N LEU A 145 -10.52 5.87 3.39
CA LEU A 145 -11.38 5.44 4.49
C LEU A 145 -11.62 6.56 5.52
N PRO A 146 -12.87 6.77 5.94
CA PRO A 146 -13.21 7.62 7.06
C PRO A 146 -12.88 6.93 8.40
N MET A 147 -12.78 7.73 9.46
CA MET A 147 -12.42 7.26 10.82
C MET A 147 -13.30 6.11 11.30
N ARG A 148 -14.60 6.15 11.05
CA ARG A 148 -15.54 5.10 11.47
C ARG A 148 -15.16 3.71 10.91
N ASP A 149 -14.76 3.66 9.63
CA ASP A 149 -14.40 2.40 8.97
C ASP A 149 -13.00 1.95 9.39
N ILE A 150 -12.06 2.89 9.61
CA ILE A 150 -10.76 2.58 10.21
C ILE A 150 -10.96 1.92 11.59
N ILE A 151 -11.81 2.47 12.46
CA ILE A 151 -12.13 1.90 13.78
C ILE A 151 -12.75 0.52 13.63
N HIS A 152 -13.74 0.38 12.73
CA HIS A 152 -14.45 -0.88 12.51
C HIS A 152 -13.49 -2.00 12.09
N ILE A 153 -12.66 -1.75 11.08
CA ILE A 153 -11.67 -2.71 10.58
C ILE A 153 -10.64 -3.02 11.67
N THR A 154 -10.06 -2.00 12.31
CA THR A 154 -9.01 -2.18 13.32
C THR A 154 -9.46 -3.06 14.47
N LYS A 155 -10.72 -2.92 14.94
CA LYS A 155 -11.25 -3.69 16.06
C LYS A 155 -11.65 -5.12 15.71
N ASN A 156 -11.99 -5.41 14.45
CA ASN A 156 -12.66 -6.66 14.07
C ASN A 156 -11.86 -7.54 13.10
N ALA A 157 -10.77 -7.04 12.51
CA ALA A 157 -10.05 -7.78 11.49
C ALA A 157 -9.08 -8.85 12.03
N GLY A 158 -8.66 -8.76 13.29
CA GLY A 158 -7.70 -9.70 13.87
C GLY A 158 -6.27 -9.58 13.31
N ILE A 159 -5.96 -8.48 12.64
CA ILE A 159 -4.65 -8.16 12.05
C ILE A 159 -4.26 -6.72 12.40
N GLU A 160 -2.97 -6.43 12.53
CA GLU A 160 -2.51 -5.05 12.73
C GLU A 160 -2.90 -4.15 11.56
N THR A 161 -3.39 -2.95 11.87
CA THR A 161 -3.71 -1.93 10.87
C THR A 161 -2.69 -0.80 10.87
N GLU A 162 -2.36 -0.31 9.68
CA GLU A 162 -1.47 0.83 9.44
C GLU A 162 -2.23 1.89 8.63
N VAL A 163 -2.16 3.16 9.06
CA VAL A 163 -2.88 4.28 8.46
C VAL A 163 -1.92 5.36 8.01
N PHE A 164 -2.08 5.88 6.80
CA PHE A 164 -1.35 7.06 6.34
C PHE A 164 -1.86 8.32 7.04
N VAL A 165 -0.99 8.99 7.78
CA VAL A 165 -1.35 10.19 8.57
C VAL A 165 -0.83 11.50 7.98
N HIS A 166 0.15 11.46 7.05
CA HIS A 166 0.72 12.68 6.47
C HIS A 166 1.18 12.47 5.03
N GLY A 167 1.10 13.53 4.22
CA GLY A 167 1.70 13.63 2.90
C GLY A 167 0.74 13.37 1.74
N ALA A 168 1.27 13.01 0.58
CA ALA A 168 0.53 12.99 -0.67
C ALA A 168 -0.63 11.99 -0.70
N LEU A 169 -1.82 12.46 -1.10
CA LEU A 169 -2.94 11.60 -1.47
C LEU A 169 -2.89 11.25 -2.96
N CYS A 170 -3.19 10.00 -3.29
CA CYS A 170 -3.51 9.60 -4.66
C CYS A 170 -4.95 9.99 -4.98
N MET A 171 -5.25 10.32 -6.24
CA MET A 171 -6.62 10.54 -6.69
C MET A 171 -7.38 9.22 -6.88
N CYS A 172 -6.70 8.19 -7.39
CA CYS A 172 -7.22 6.85 -7.56
C CYS A 172 -6.92 6.01 -6.32
N TYR A 173 -7.78 5.08 -5.99
CA TYR A 173 -7.44 4.01 -5.05
C TYR A 173 -6.10 3.38 -5.44
N SER A 174 -5.21 3.26 -4.46
CA SER A 174 -3.86 2.73 -4.69
C SER A 174 -3.93 1.28 -5.19
N GLY A 175 -3.17 0.94 -6.23
CA GLY A 175 -3.24 -0.37 -6.87
C GLY A 175 -4.24 -0.47 -8.04
N GLN A 176 -5.17 0.49 -8.20
CA GLN A 176 -6.24 0.46 -9.21
C GLN A 176 -6.01 1.46 -10.37
N CYS A 177 -4.82 2.05 -10.48
CA CYS A 177 -4.54 3.08 -11.46
C CYS A 177 -3.70 2.58 -12.65
N GLY A 178 -4.31 2.50 -13.85
CA GLY A 178 -3.63 2.24 -15.13
C GLY A 178 -3.32 3.50 -15.95
N LEU A 179 -3.68 4.71 -15.48
CA LEU A 179 -3.59 5.93 -16.30
C LEU A 179 -2.15 6.23 -16.77
N SER A 180 -1.18 6.16 -15.87
CA SER A 180 0.23 6.43 -16.21
C SER A 180 0.83 5.34 -17.11
N ALA A 181 0.38 4.09 -16.97
CA ALA A 181 0.78 2.99 -17.84
C ALA A 181 0.29 3.19 -19.27
N VAL A 182 -1.00 3.51 -19.44
CA VAL A 182 -1.60 3.67 -20.77
C VAL A 182 -1.09 4.89 -21.51
N ILE A 183 -0.92 6.05 -20.83
CA ILE A 183 -0.44 7.28 -21.48
C ILE A 183 1.05 7.19 -21.82
N GLY A 184 1.89 6.67 -20.90
CA GLY A 184 3.34 6.77 -21.02
C GLY A 184 4.11 5.47 -20.78
N ARG A 185 3.45 4.31 -20.72
CA ARG A 185 4.02 2.98 -20.39
C ARG A 185 4.65 2.90 -18.99
N ARG A 186 4.50 3.92 -18.17
CA ARG A 186 5.07 4.03 -16.84
C ARG A 186 4.05 3.57 -15.79
N SER A 187 4.00 2.26 -15.53
CA SER A 187 3.01 1.70 -14.61
C SER A 187 3.22 2.16 -13.16
N GLY A 188 2.14 2.63 -12.53
CA GLY A 188 2.11 2.90 -11.09
C GLY A 188 2.27 1.63 -10.25
N ASN A 189 1.72 0.51 -10.72
CA ASN A 189 1.83 -0.81 -10.08
C ASN A 189 3.22 -1.44 -10.24
N ARG A 190 4.06 -0.83 -11.08
CA ARG A 190 5.47 -1.21 -11.32
C ARG A 190 6.45 -0.16 -10.82
N GLY A 191 5.99 0.81 -10.02
CA GLY A 191 6.83 1.80 -9.37
C GLY A 191 7.27 2.99 -10.24
N LEU A 192 6.68 3.19 -11.42
CA LEU A 192 7.10 4.19 -12.41
C LEU A 192 6.07 5.30 -12.66
N CYS A 193 5.10 5.48 -11.78
CA CYS A 193 4.03 6.48 -11.94
C CYS A 193 4.56 7.88 -12.27
N ALA A 194 4.13 8.42 -13.43
CA ALA A 194 4.45 9.78 -13.88
C ALA A 194 3.54 10.86 -13.28
N GLN A 195 2.62 10.50 -12.40
CA GLN A 195 1.64 11.40 -11.75
C GLN A 195 0.76 12.20 -12.74
N PRO A 196 0.16 11.57 -13.77
CA PRO A 196 -0.68 12.31 -14.73
C PRO A 196 -1.90 12.98 -14.07
N CYS A 197 -2.36 12.51 -12.91
CA CYS A 197 -3.41 13.16 -12.11
C CYS A 197 -3.01 14.54 -11.58
N ARG A 198 -1.73 14.92 -11.63
CA ARG A 198 -1.22 16.24 -11.22
C ARG A 198 -1.08 17.23 -12.39
N LEU A 199 -1.44 16.81 -13.59
CA LEU A 199 -1.42 17.66 -14.79
C LEU A 199 -2.76 18.41 -14.94
N PRO A 200 -2.76 19.53 -15.71
CA PRO A 200 -4.00 20.23 -16.03
C PRO A 200 -4.83 19.46 -17.07
N TYR A 201 -6.16 19.50 -16.89
CA TYR A 201 -7.17 18.99 -17.83
C TYR A 201 -8.25 20.05 -18.08
N ASN A 202 -8.88 20.02 -19.26
CA ASN A 202 -9.92 20.99 -19.66
C ASN A 202 -9.42 22.44 -19.64
N GLY A 203 -8.20 22.68 -20.08
CA GLY A 203 -7.56 23.99 -20.17
C GLY A 203 -6.41 24.19 -19.18
N LYS A 204 -5.70 25.30 -19.35
CA LYS A 204 -4.59 25.70 -18.49
C LYS A 204 -5.09 26.03 -17.09
N ASN A 205 -4.34 25.69 -16.05
CA ASN A 205 -4.66 25.99 -14.63
C ASN A 205 -5.93 25.33 -14.07
N ASN A 206 -6.41 24.25 -14.68
CA ASN A 206 -7.50 23.43 -14.13
C ASN A 206 -6.98 22.03 -13.80
N TYR A 207 -6.99 21.64 -12.51
CA TYR A 207 -6.38 20.42 -11.99
C TYR A 207 -7.44 19.56 -11.27
N PRO A 208 -8.41 18.99 -12.00
CA PRO A 208 -9.57 18.30 -11.42
C PRO A 208 -9.25 16.98 -10.73
N MET A 209 -8.00 16.54 -10.78
CA MET A 209 -7.52 15.31 -10.14
C MET A 209 -6.38 15.56 -9.14
N SER A 210 -5.99 16.83 -8.88
CA SER A 210 -4.92 17.13 -7.94
C SER A 210 -5.47 17.37 -6.54
N LEU A 211 -5.25 16.42 -5.62
CA LEU A 211 -5.64 16.55 -4.22
C LEU A 211 -4.56 17.29 -3.41
N LYS A 212 -5.00 18.01 -2.38
CA LYS A 212 -4.16 18.51 -1.27
C LYS A 212 -3.46 17.34 -0.56
N ASP A 213 -2.46 17.64 0.24
CA ASP A 213 -1.80 16.63 1.06
C ASP A 213 -2.62 16.31 2.31
N ASN A 214 -2.54 15.05 2.78
CA ASN A 214 -3.13 14.63 4.03
C ASN A 214 -2.34 15.19 5.23
N CYS A 215 -3.04 15.53 6.32
CA CYS A 215 -2.41 15.87 7.60
C CYS A 215 -3.37 15.55 8.75
N LEU A 216 -3.09 14.44 9.45
CA LEU A 216 -3.89 13.96 10.58
C LEU A 216 -3.18 14.16 11.93
N VAL A 217 -2.24 15.10 12.02
CA VAL A 217 -1.49 15.37 13.26
C VAL A 217 -2.38 15.74 14.45
N GLY A 218 -3.56 16.34 14.21
CA GLY A 218 -4.56 16.65 15.23
C GLY A 218 -5.44 15.46 15.64
N TYR A 219 -5.34 14.30 14.96
CA TYR A 219 -6.20 13.14 15.16
C TYR A 219 -5.45 11.92 15.72
N LEU A 220 -4.18 12.08 16.14
CA LEU A 220 -3.33 10.96 16.57
C LEU A 220 -3.88 10.25 17.80
N ARG A 221 -4.51 10.99 18.72
CA ARG A 221 -5.17 10.43 19.90
C ARG A 221 -6.32 9.50 19.50
N GLU A 222 -7.15 9.91 18.56
CA GLU A 222 -8.29 9.09 18.09
C GLU A 222 -7.82 7.81 17.43
N LEU A 223 -6.78 7.88 16.59
CA LEU A 223 -6.18 6.70 15.93
C LEU A 223 -5.55 5.74 16.96
N ARG A 224 -4.83 6.28 17.96
CA ARG A 224 -4.29 5.49 19.07
C ARG A 224 -5.41 4.79 19.85
N ASP A 225 -6.45 5.51 20.22
CA ASP A 225 -7.55 4.99 21.04
C ASP A 225 -8.41 3.99 20.25
N ALA A 226 -8.41 4.08 18.92
CA ALA A 226 -8.98 3.07 18.03
C ALA A 226 -8.18 1.76 18.02
N GLY A 227 -6.89 1.79 18.39
CA GLY A 227 -6.00 0.63 18.40
C GLY A 227 -5.19 0.46 17.11
N VAL A 228 -5.08 1.51 16.27
CA VAL A 228 -4.22 1.50 15.06
C VAL A 228 -2.79 1.21 15.48
N ALA A 229 -2.16 0.20 14.86
CA ALA A 229 -0.84 -0.26 15.25
C ALA A 229 0.30 0.63 14.71
N SER A 230 0.13 1.21 13.52
CA SER A 230 1.17 2.01 12.85
C SER A 230 0.62 3.24 12.15
N LEU A 231 1.31 4.36 12.31
CA LEU A 231 1.02 5.69 11.73
C LEU A 231 2.08 6.02 10.68
N LYS A 232 1.69 5.98 9.41
CA LYS A 232 2.63 6.10 8.29
C LYS A 232 2.70 7.50 7.70
N ILE A 233 3.90 8.04 7.60
CA ILE A 233 4.19 9.28 6.88
C ILE A 233 4.55 8.96 5.43
N GLU A 234 3.88 9.57 4.44
CA GLU A 234 4.26 9.47 3.02
C GLU A 234 5.39 10.44 2.70
N GLY A 235 6.41 10.01 1.94
CA GLY A 235 7.44 10.93 1.56
C GLY A 235 8.81 10.38 1.16
N ARG A 236 8.97 9.13 0.68
CA ARG A 236 10.27 8.53 0.29
C ARG A 236 11.09 9.35 -0.71
N MET A 237 10.43 10.15 -1.55
CA MET A 237 11.12 11.04 -2.50
C MET A 237 11.33 12.45 -1.95
N LYS A 238 11.14 12.65 -0.68
CA LYS A 238 11.31 13.95 -0.03
C LYS A 238 12.75 14.11 0.51
N ARG A 239 13.12 15.37 0.73
CA ARG A 239 14.42 15.74 1.31
C ARG A 239 14.50 15.29 2.78
N PRO A 240 15.71 15.05 3.31
CA PRO A 240 15.91 14.72 4.72
C PRO A 240 15.29 15.74 5.68
N GLU A 241 15.33 17.03 5.34
CA GLU A 241 14.73 18.09 6.17
C GLU A 241 13.19 17.93 6.29
N TYR A 242 12.51 17.51 5.24
CA TYR A 242 11.09 17.17 5.33
C TYR A 242 10.87 16.01 6.30
N VAL A 243 11.68 14.96 6.19
CA VAL A 243 11.57 13.80 7.07
C VAL A 243 11.79 14.21 8.52
N ALA A 244 12.83 15.03 8.81
CA ALA A 244 13.12 15.50 10.15
C ALA A 244 11.96 16.32 10.74
N VAL A 245 11.46 17.33 10.01
CA VAL A 245 10.37 18.21 10.49
C VAL A 245 9.08 17.42 10.74
N VAL A 246 8.66 16.61 9.76
CA VAL A 246 7.38 15.89 9.87
C VAL A 246 7.47 14.84 10.97
N THR A 247 8.53 14.01 10.99
CA THR A 247 8.70 12.97 12.00
C THR A 247 8.80 13.58 13.40
N GLY A 248 9.58 14.65 13.57
CA GLY A 248 9.78 15.29 14.88
C GLY A 248 8.49 15.87 15.46
N ILE A 249 7.68 16.53 14.64
CA ILE A 249 6.38 17.07 15.08
C ILE A 249 5.42 15.94 15.46
N TYR A 250 5.29 14.91 14.61
CA TYR A 250 4.41 13.78 14.89
C TYR A 250 4.84 12.99 16.13
N ALA A 251 6.15 12.75 16.29
CA ALA A 251 6.70 12.08 17.47
C ALA A 251 6.43 12.86 18.76
N SER A 252 6.67 14.19 18.76
CA SER A 252 6.40 15.06 19.93
C SER A 252 4.92 15.07 20.29
N VAL A 253 4.03 15.34 19.33
CA VAL A 253 2.57 15.36 19.56
C VAL A 253 2.07 14.02 20.09
N LEU A 254 2.58 12.89 19.55
CA LEU A 254 2.17 11.56 19.92
C LEU A 254 2.65 11.18 21.35
N ARG A 255 3.91 11.45 21.66
CA ARG A 255 4.53 11.08 22.95
C ARG A 255 4.07 11.96 24.11
N GLU A 256 3.87 13.25 23.85
CA GLU A 256 3.40 14.21 24.85
C GLU A 256 1.85 14.22 24.98
N ASP A 257 1.15 13.44 24.16
CA ASP A 257 -0.32 13.32 24.12
C ASP A 257 -1.01 14.71 24.07
N ARG A 258 -0.57 15.59 23.19
CA ARG A 258 -1.06 16.95 23.03
C ARG A 258 -1.56 17.27 21.63
N MET A 259 -2.17 18.40 21.48
CA MET A 259 -2.48 18.98 20.16
C MET A 259 -1.25 19.64 19.55
N PRO A 260 -1.15 19.68 18.20
CA PRO A 260 -0.10 20.44 17.53
C PRO A 260 -0.27 21.94 17.79
N THR A 261 0.84 22.65 17.91
CA THR A 261 0.86 24.12 18.01
C THR A 261 0.64 24.77 16.64
N LYS A 262 0.27 26.05 16.63
CA LYS A 262 0.15 26.82 15.39
C LYS A 262 1.46 26.87 14.58
N GLN A 263 2.60 26.98 15.28
CA GLN A 263 3.92 26.98 14.65
C GLN A 263 4.24 25.63 13.99
N GLU A 264 3.93 24.52 14.64
CA GLU A 264 4.13 23.19 14.08
C GLU A 264 3.25 22.97 12.83
N LEU A 265 2.00 23.43 12.85
CA LEU A 265 1.14 23.36 11.67
C LEU A 265 1.65 24.23 10.52
N ASP A 266 2.22 25.40 10.82
CA ASP A 266 2.86 26.25 9.81
C ASP A 266 4.13 25.62 9.25
N ASP A 267 4.99 25.05 10.11
CA ASP A 267 6.20 24.35 9.69
C ASP A 267 5.88 23.14 8.79
N LEU A 268 4.84 22.33 9.13
CA LEU A 268 4.35 21.24 8.28
C LEU A 268 3.87 21.75 6.92
N ARG A 269 3.12 22.86 6.89
CA ARG A 269 2.64 23.46 5.64
C ARG A 269 3.79 23.96 4.78
N ARG A 270 4.75 24.63 5.36
CA ARG A 270 5.90 25.26 4.67
C ARG A 270 6.88 24.23 4.14
N VAL A 271 7.20 23.18 4.93
CA VAL A 271 8.15 22.15 4.50
C VAL A 271 7.69 21.43 3.24
N PHE A 272 6.41 21.14 3.14
CA PHE A 272 5.75 20.69 1.90
C PHE A 272 4.24 20.60 2.04
N SER A 273 3.50 21.32 1.18
CA SER A 273 2.08 21.09 0.98
C SER A 273 1.65 21.48 -0.45
N ARG A 274 0.48 20.98 -0.88
CA ARG A 274 -0.20 21.38 -2.12
C ARG A 274 -1.42 22.22 -1.74
N ASP A 275 -1.24 23.53 -1.65
CA ASP A 275 -2.28 24.47 -1.24
C ASP A 275 -2.85 24.12 0.15
N GLY A 276 -1.96 23.76 1.07
CA GLY A 276 -2.31 23.32 2.43
C GLY A 276 -2.67 21.84 2.50
N PHE A 277 -3.52 21.52 3.48
CA PHE A 277 -3.86 20.16 3.86
C PHE A 277 -5.36 19.87 3.72
N THR A 278 -5.70 18.58 3.73
CA THR A 278 -7.08 18.10 3.78
C THR A 278 -7.19 16.91 4.74
N GLN A 279 -8.33 16.82 5.42
CA GLN A 279 -8.77 15.68 6.22
C GLN A 279 -10.07 15.07 5.65
N GLY A 280 -10.46 15.49 4.43
CA GLY A 280 -11.78 15.21 3.88
C GLY A 280 -12.13 13.72 3.79
N TYR A 281 -11.18 12.84 3.51
CA TYR A 281 -11.42 11.40 3.57
C TYR A 281 -11.62 10.92 5.00
N TYR A 282 -10.72 11.26 5.91
CA TYR A 282 -10.78 10.86 7.31
C TYR A 282 -12.08 11.30 8.00
N GLU A 283 -12.55 12.51 7.69
CA GLU A 283 -13.80 13.04 8.22
C GLU A 283 -15.07 12.54 7.48
N GLY A 284 -14.91 11.72 6.42
CA GLY A 284 -16.03 11.26 5.60
C GLY A 284 -16.67 12.37 4.74
N LYS A 285 -15.91 13.45 4.44
CA LYS A 285 -16.38 14.63 3.69
C LYS A 285 -15.57 14.86 2.40
N PRO A 286 -15.48 13.87 1.48
CA PRO A 286 -14.83 14.09 0.21
C PRO A 286 -15.59 15.16 -0.60
N GLY A 287 -14.85 16.00 -1.34
CA GLY A 287 -15.48 17.07 -2.13
C GLY A 287 -14.50 18.11 -2.66
N PRO A 288 -15.02 19.26 -3.12
CA PRO A 288 -14.23 20.31 -3.78
C PRO A 288 -13.10 20.89 -2.92
N ALA A 289 -13.26 20.94 -1.60
CA ALA A 289 -12.27 21.48 -0.68
C ALA A 289 -10.96 20.67 -0.63
N MET A 290 -10.99 19.41 -1.08
CA MET A 290 -9.83 18.53 -1.12
C MET A 290 -8.88 18.80 -2.29
N PHE A 291 -9.28 19.55 -3.31
CA PHE A 291 -8.44 19.83 -4.47
C PHE A 291 -7.50 21.00 -4.20
N GLY A 292 -6.25 20.88 -4.66
CA GLY A 292 -5.24 21.90 -4.51
C GLY A 292 -4.04 21.67 -5.43
N MET A 293 -3.30 22.76 -5.68
CA MET A 293 -2.09 22.79 -6.48
C MET A 293 -0.89 23.13 -5.60
N ARG A 294 0.28 22.69 -6.02
CA ARG A 294 1.50 23.15 -5.38
C ARG A 294 1.81 24.59 -5.84
N THR A 295 1.90 25.49 -4.87
CA THR A 295 2.59 26.77 -5.02
C THR A 295 4.01 26.61 -4.48
N GLU A 296 4.99 27.11 -5.21
CA GLU A 296 6.38 27.06 -4.75
C GLU A 296 6.60 28.08 -3.65
N THR A 297 7.05 27.64 -2.48
CA THR A 297 7.54 28.50 -1.43
C THR A 297 8.96 28.95 -1.80
N PRO A 298 9.29 30.25 -1.74
CA PRO A 298 10.63 30.72 -2.03
C PRO A 298 11.70 30.03 -1.17
N ALA A 299 12.82 29.67 -1.78
CA ALA A 299 13.91 28.96 -1.09
C ALA A 299 14.46 29.74 0.12
N SER A 300 14.46 31.08 0.05
CA SER A 300 14.85 31.96 1.15
C SER A 300 13.98 31.82 2.39
N GLU A 301 12.68 31.58 2.22
CA GLU A 301 11.74 31.39 3.32
C GLU A 301 11.87 30.00 3.97
N LEU A 302 12.30 29.01 3.20
CA LEU A 302 12.50 27.63 3.68
C LEU A 302 13.85 27.43 4.38
N LYS A 303 14.87 28.24 4.04
CA LYS A 303 16.22 28.06 4.56
C LYS A 303 16.30 28.00 6.08
N PRO A 304 15.70 28.93 6.86
CA PRO A 304 15.76 28.85 8.33
C PRO A 304 15.14 27.57 8.91
N LEU A 305 14.05 27.08 8.29
CA LEU A 305 13.39 25.83 8.68
C LEU A 305 14.30 24.63 8.38
N TYR A 306 14.90 24.59 7.19
CA TYR A 306 15.81 23.53 6.78
C TYR A 306 17.10 23.51 7.61
N ASP A 307 17.68 24.67 7.90
CA ASP A 307 18.90 24.77 8.74
C ASP A 307 18.63 24.28 10.18
N ARG A 308 17.45 24.61 10.73
CA ARG A 308 17.01 24.10 12.03
C ARG A 308 16.81 22.58 12.00
N ALA A 309 16.11 22.06 10.98
CA ALA A 309 15.90 20.63 10.80
C ALA A 309 17.22 19.86 10.62
N ALA A 310 18.14 20.39 9.81
CA ALA A 310 19.42 19.74 9.54
C ALA A 310 20.28 19.56 10.80
N LYS A 311 20.21 20.49 11.76
CA LYS A 311 20.92 20.38 13.04
C LYS A 311 20.48 19.18 13.88
N THR A 312 19.25 18.69 13.70
CA THR A 312 18.73 17.57 14.50
C THR A 312 19.34 16.21 14.13
N TYR A 313 19.99 16.08 12.96
CA TYR A 313 20.50 14.79 12.48
C TYR A 313 21.91 14.84 11.87
N ARG A 314 22.54 16.03 11.76
CA ARG A 314 23.91 16.16 11.24
C ARG A 314 24.98 15.93 12.29
N ASP A 315 24.71 16.25 13.55
CA ASP A 315 25.64 16.04 14.64
C ASP A 315 25.44 14.64 15.25
N ASP A 316 26.52 13.83 15.30
CA ASP A 316 26.49 12.46 15.86
C ASP A 316 26.14 12.40 17.36
N LYS A 317 26.08 13.56 18.03
CA LYS A 317 25.78 13.66 19.47
C LYS A 317 24.32 13.56 19.84
N THR A 318 23.41 13.57 18.86
CA THR A 318 21.95 13.60 19.10
C THR A 318 21.28 12.21 19.15
N GLY A 319 22.05 11.13 19.03
CA GLY A 319 21.56 9.79 18.83
C GLY A 319 21.36 8.91 20.07
N GLN A 320 21.19 9.48 21.27
CA GLN A 320 20.84 8.66 22.45
C GLN A 320 19.32 8.43 22.48
N THR A 321 18.88 7.32 21.88
CA THR A 321 17.45 7.01 21.71
C THR A 321 17.04 5.74 22.46
N VAL A 322 18.01 4.96 22.96
CA VAL A 322 17.76 3.63 23.52
C VAL A 322 17.87 3.67 25.04
N PRO A 323 16.78 3.41 25.78
CA PRO A 323 16.83 3.33 27.24
C PRO A 323 17.68 2.17 27.72
N VAL A 324 18.49 2.40 28.77
CA VAL A 324 19.22 1.38 29.47
C VAL A 324 19.08 1.54 31.00
N SER A 325 18.84 0.45 31.69
CA SER A 325 18.83 0.37 33.14
C SER A 325 20.08 -0.35 33.63
N PHE A 326 20.68 0.16 34.70
CA PHE A 326 21.84 -0.46 35.30
C PHE A 326 21.52 -0.99 36.72
N SER A 327 22.04 -2.16 37.03
CA SER A 327 22.08 -2.70 38.40
C SER A 327 23.54 -3.00 38.77
N LEU A 328 24.05 -2.36 39.82
CA LEU A 328 25.40 -2.58 40.34
C LEU A 328 25.34 -3.21 41.73
N THR A 329 26.14 -4.26 41.96
CA THR A 329 26.37 -4.84 43.28
C THR A 329 27.87 -4.74 43.62
N ALA A 330 28.14 -4.18 44.79
CA ALA A 330 29.49 -3.99 45.30
C ALA A 330 29.54 -4.47 46.79
N GLU A 331 30.20 -5.58 47.02
CA GLU A 331 30.43 -6.21 48.33
C GLU A 331 31.93 -6.39 48.56
N ALA A 332 32.38 -6.37 49.82
CA ALA A 332 33.77 -6.60 50.14
C ALA A 332 34.22 -8.00 49.72
N ASP A 333 35.44 -8.09 49.22
CA ASP A 333 36.10 -9.34 48.79
C ASP A 333 35.37 -10.12 47.68
N ARG A 334 34.38 -9.48 47.03
CA ARG A 334 33.64 -10.04 45.88
C ARG A 334 33.81 -9.17 44.63
N PRO A 335 33.84 -9.77 43.44
CA PRO A 335 33.86 -9.00 42.20
C PRO A 335 32.72 -7.97 42.14
N LEU A 336 33.02 -6.78 41.62
CA LEU A 336 31.96 -5.84 41.20
C LEU A 336 31.13 -6.46 40.12
N VAL A 337 29.81 -6.43 40.26
CA VAL A 337 28.88 -6.96 39.27
C VAL A 337 28.02 -5.84 38.72
N LEU A 338 28.13 -5.56 37.42
CA LEU A 338 27.31 -4.58 36.72
C LEU A 338 26.41 -5.31 35.69
N THR A 339 25.12 -5.16 35.84
CA THR A 339 24.13 -5.63 34.84
C THR A 339 23.53 -4.43 34.12
N ALA A 340 23.57 -4.44 32.78
CA ALA A 340 22.92 -3.47 31.93
C ALA A 340 21.75 -4.15 31.19
N VAL A 341 20.57 -3.55 31.23
CA VAL A 341 19.33 -4.07 30.62
C VAL A 341 18.73 -3.03 29.67
N SER A 342 18.41 -3.44 28.45
CA SER A 342 17.71 -2.61 27.47
C SER A 342 16.68 -3.45 26.71
N GLY A 343 15.40 -3.21 26.94
CA GLY A 343 14.32 -4.04 26.41
C GLY A 343 14.42 -5.49 26.92
N SER A 344 14.54 -6.45 25.97
CA SER A 344 14.74 -7.88 26.30
C SER A 344 16.20 -8.26 26.52
N ASP A 345 17.15 -7.40 26.14
CA ASP A 345 18.56 -7.72 26.18
C ASP A 345 19.15 -7.37 27.56
N SER A 346 19.96 -8.28 28.09
CA SER A 346 20.63 -8.11 29.38
C SER A 346 22.07 -8.58 29.29
N VAL A 347 23.00 -7.81 29.82
CA VAL A 347 24.42 -8.12 29.88
C VAL A 347 24.91 -7.93 31.30
N THR A 348 25.65 -8.88 31.82
CA THR A 348 26.32 -8.80 33.11
C THR A 348 27.82 -8.89 32.92
N VAL A 349 28.54 -7.91 33.44
CA VAL A 349 30.00 -7.84 33.44
C VAL A 349 30.54 -7.82 34.87
N GLN A 350 31.75 -8.29 35.08
CA GLN A 350 32.40 -8.37 36.39
C GLN A 350 33.70 -7.60 36.39
N GLY A 351 33.92 -6.87 37.46
CA GLY A 351 35.17 -6.14 37.69
C GLY A 351 35.92 -6.64 38.91
N GLU A 352 37.09 -6.07 39.15
CA GLU A 352 37.89 -6.37 40.34
C GLU A 352 37.09 -6.08 41.61
N PRO A 353 37.29 -6.85 42.70
CA PRO A 353 36.70 -6.57 43.99
C PRO A 353 37.03 -5.13 44.49
N PRO A 354 36.06 -4.42 45.08
CA PRO A 354 36.31 -3.10 45.62
C PRO A 354 37.20 -3.16 46.88
N GLU A 355 38.06 -2.17 47.07
CA GLU A 355 38.89 -2.07 48.22
C GLU A 355 38.19 -1.32 49.36
N ARG A 356 38.60 -1.51 50.62
CA ARG A 356 38.13 -0.69 51.72
C ARG A 356 38.72 0.73 51.62
N ALA A 357 37.86 1.75 51.82
CA ALA A 357 38.23 3.13 51.65
C ALA A 357 39.18 3.61 52.74
N LEU A 358 40.33 4.17 52.35
CA LEU A 358 41.31 4.76 53.28
C LEU A 358 40.95 6.20 53.71
N ARG A 359 40.15 6.91 52.91
CA ARG A 359 39.78 8.32 53.14
C ARG A 359 38.29 8.56 52.95
N ARG A 360 37.81 8.51 51.72
CA ARG A 360 36.39 8.76 51.35
C ARG A 360 35.79 7.52 50.68
N PRO A 361 34.77 6.90 51.30
CA PRO A 361 34.09 5.82 50.66
C PRO A 361 33.30 6.28 49.41
N ALA A 362 33.01 5.36 48.52
CA ALA A 362 32.13 5.58 47.39
C ALA A 362 30.69 5.83 47.86
N SER A 363 29.96 6.70 47.20
CA SER A 363 28.55 6.91 47.41
C SER A 363 27.73 6.39 46.21
N GLU A 364 26.47 6.01 46.45
CA GLU A 364 25.55 5.63 45.39
C GLU A 364 25.42 6.75 44.33
N GLU A 365 25.42 8.04 44.76
CA GLU A 365 25.31 9.18 43.85
C GLU A 365 26.54 9.32 42.94
N ASP A 366 27.77 9.08 43.46
CA ASP A 366 29.01 9.15 42.67
C ASP A 366 29.03 7.99 41.64
N ILE A 367 28.56 6.81 42.02
CA ILE A 367 28.39 5.64 41.15
C ILE A 367 27.34 5.91 40.06
N ALA A 368 26.16 6.39 40.47
CA ALA A 368 25.07 6.73 39.54
C ALA A 368 25.50 7.77 38.51
N ARG A 369 26.22 8.83 38.98
CA ARG A 369 26.80 9.86 38.11
C ARG A 369 27.82 9.29 37.13
N SER A 370 28.59 8.29 37.53
CA SER A 370 29.56 7.63 36.66
C SER A 370 28.93 6.73 35.63
N LEU A 371 27.96 5.90 36.04
CA LEU A 371 27.23 5.02 35.15
C LEU A 371 26.32 5.78 34.19
N GLY A 372 25.75 6.92 34.60
CA GLY A 372 24.92 7.78 33.77
C GLY A 372 25.63 8.49 32.62
N LYS A 373 26.97 8.46 32.58
CA LYS A 373 27.76 9.06 31.49
C LYS A 373 27.78 8.17 30.24
N THR A 374 26.65 7.98 29.58
CA THR A 374 26.49 7.14 28.38
C THR A 374 26.82 7.86 27.06
N GLY A 375 27.36 9.09 27.14
CA GLY A 375 27.76 9.89 25.95
C GLY A 375 28.68 9.12 25.00
N GLY A 376 28.43 9.24 23.68
CA GLY A 376 29.18 8.51 22.64
C GLY A 376 28.58 7.11 22.33
N THR A 377 27.52 6.72 23.01
CA THR A 377 26.72 5.49 22.71
C THR A 377 25.29 5.85 22.31
N VAL A 378 24.52 4.87 21.86
CA VAL A 378 23.09 5.04 21.57
C VAL A 378 22.20 5.03 22.82
N PHE A 379 22.76 4.72 23.97
CA PHE A 379 22.03 4.47 25.20
C PHE A 379 21.80 5.74 26.03
N THR A 380 20.62 5.83 26.65
CA THR A 380 20.29 6.81 27.69
C THR A 380 19.98 6.07 28.98
N ALA A 381 20.69 6.41 30.05
CA ALA A 381 20.44 5.79 31.36
C ALA A 381 19.08 6.28 31.91
N GLU A 382 18.14 5.36 32.19
CA GLU A 382 16.81 5.68 32.74
C GLU A 382 16.67 5.27 34.22
N HIS A 383 17.16 4.10 34.58
CA HIS A 383 17.01 3.56 35.93
C HIS A 383 18.33 2.99 36.42
N MET A 384 18.61 3.19 37.75
CA MET A 384 19.80 2.65 38.39
C MET A 384 19.40 2.02 39.73
N ASP A 385 19.80 0.77 39.92
CA ASP A 385 19.70 0.03 41.19
C ASP A 385 21.13 -0.22 41.68
N ILE A 386 21.52 0.40 42.81
CA ILE A 386 22.89 0.33 43.32
C ILE A 386 22.81 -0.30 44.70
N ARG A 387 23.52 -1.43 44.86
CA ARG A 387 23.70 -2.12 46.13
C ARG A 387 25.17 -2.01 46.55
N LEU A 388 25.44 -1.14 47.45
CA LEU A 388 26.78 -0.81 47.91
C LEU A 388 26.96 -1.12 49.40
N GLU A 389 27.91 -1.99 49.73
CA GLU A 389 28.35 -2.20 51.10
C GLU A 389 29.10 -0.96 51.58
N ASP A 390 28.86 -0.55 52.84
CA ASP A 390 29.45 0.61 53.45
C ASP A 390 31.00 0.54 53.57
N GLY A 391 31.63 1.66 53.36
CA GLY A 391 33.08 1.78 53.54
C GLY A 391 33.93 1.28 52.36
N LEU A 392 33.34 0.99 51.23
CA LEU A 392 34.07 0.57 50.03
C LEU A 392 34.57 1.76 49.20
N SER A 393 35.68 1.58 48.48
CA SER A 393 36.27 2.49 47.49
C SER A 393 36.23 1.84 46.13
N ILE A 394 35.62 2.53 45.14
CA ILE A 394 35.54 2.05 43.77
C ILE A 394 36.17 3.14 42.87
N PRO A 395 37.31 2.85 42.22
CA PRO A 395 37.93 3.81 41.32
C PRO A 395 37.02 4.13 40.13
N ALA A 396 36.92 5.43 39.78
CA ALA A 396 36.10 5.86 38.64
C ALA A 396 36.53 5.21 37.32
N ARG A 397 37.81 4.84 37.14
CA ARG A 397 38.31 4.10 35.99
C ARG A 397 37.65 2.72 35.87
N THR A 398 37.47 2.03 36.99
CA THR A 398 36.84 0.70 37.05
C THR A 398 35.36 0.79 36.66
N LEU A 399 34.59 1.72 37.23
CA LEU A 399 33.18 1.97 36.82
C LEU A 399 33.07 2.34 35.36
N ASN A 400 33.97 3.18 34.82
CA ASN A 400 33.97 3.55 33.42
C ASN A 400 34.31 2.39 32.51
N ALA A 401 35.20 1.48 32.88
CA ALA A 401 35.55 0.28 32.13
C ALA A 401 34.37 -0.69 32.08
N LEU A 402 33.77 -1.01 33.25
CA LEU A 402 32.61 -1.86 33.36
C LEU A 402 31.41 -1.32 32.54
N ARG A 403 31.12 -0.03 32.68
CA ARG A 403 30.05 0.59 31.88
C ARG A 403 30.31 0.46 30.39
N ARG A 404 31.51 0.73 29.91
CA ARG A 404 31.89 0.66 28.53
C ARG A 404 31.74 -0.78 28.01
N GLU A 405 32.30 -1.75 28.72
CA GLU A 405 32.19 -3.17 28.38
C GLU A 405 30.72 -3.66 28.31
N ALA A 406 29.93 -3.28 29.33
CA ALA A 406 28.51 -3.65 29.38
C ALA A 406 27.72 -3.06 28.21
N LEU A 407 27.96 -1.78 27.85
CA LEU A 407 27.26 -1.11 26.75
C LEU A 407 27.74 -1.60 25.39
N GLU A 408 29.02 -1.87 25.18
CA GLU A 408 29.58 -2.45 23.96
C GLU A 408 28.96 -3.85 23.70
N THR A 409 29.00 -4.72 24.72
CA THR A 409 28.41 -6.05 24.62
C THR A 409 26.89 -6.03 24.43
N LEU A 410 26.20 -5.07 25.04
CA LEU A 410 24.76 -4.88 24.85
C LEU A 410 24.43 -4.42 23.43
N GLU A 411 25.25 -3.55 22.86
CA GLU A 411 25.14 -3.11 21.45
C GLU A 411 25.38 -4.27 20.48
N GLU A 412 26.42 -5.09 20.72
CA GLU A 412 26.70 -6.29 19.91
C GLU A 412 25.51 -7.26 19.93
N ARG A 413 24.90 -7.54 21.10
CA ARG A 413 23.73 -8.40 21.21
C ARG A 413 22.54 -7.86 20.44
N ARG A 414 22.25 -6.55 20.57
CA ARG A 414 21.18 -5.89 19.85
C ARG A 414 21.36 -5.92 18.34
N THR A 415 22.60 -5.85 17.86
CA THR A 415 22.91 -5.81 16.42
C THR A 415 23.14 -7.19 15.82
N ALA A 416 23.28 -8.23 16.64
CA ALA A 416 23.42 -9.60 16.17
C ALA A 416 22.21 -10.04 15.35
N LEU A 417 22.46 -10.69 14.21
CA LEU A 417 21.45 -11.25 13.34
C LEU A 417 21.42 -12.76 13.49
N PRO A 418 20.23 -13.34 13.74
CA PRO A 418 20.11 -14.79 13.65
C PRO A 418 20.33 -15.24 12.19
N PRO A 419 20.79 -16.46 11.96
CA PRO A 419 20.83 -17.04 10.62
C PRO A 419 19.46 -16.96 9.95
N LEU A 420 19.42 -16.59 8.66
CA LEU A 420 18.19 -16.56 7.90
C LEU A 420 17.64 -17.99 7.71
N GLU A 421 16.42 -18.21 8.18
CA GLU A 421 15.71 -19.47 7.95
C GLU A 421 15.24 -19.53 6.49
N THR A 422 15.61 -20.60 5.78
CA THR A 422 15.19 -20.86 4.41
C THR A 422 14.29 -22.09 4.34
N GLY A 423 13.17 -21.93 3.64
CA GLY A 423 12.21 -23.01 3.36
C GLY A 423 12.49 -23.68 2.02
N THR A 424 11.95 -24.87 1.84
CA THR A 424 11.88 -25.54 0.54
C THR A 424 10.48 -25.35 -0.02
N PRO A 425 10.31 -24.57 -1.12
CA PRO A 425 9.00 -24.38 -1.72
C PRO A 425 8.37 -25.72 -2.12
N PRO A 426 7.07 -25.90 -1.94
CA PRO A 426 6.41 -27.12 -2.37
C PRO A 426 6.52 -27.27 -3.89
N VAL A 427 6.80 -28.50 -4.33
CA VAL A 427 6.74 -28.85 -5.75
C VAL A 427 5.27 -28.80 -6.17
N ARG A 428 4.95 -27.87 -7.06
CA ARG A 428 3.62 -27.76 -7.63
C ARG A 428 3.55 -28.46 -8.97
N GLU A 429 2.46 -29.16 -9.22
CA GLU A 429 2.19 -29.66 -10.57
C GLU A 429 2.09 -28.46 -11.53
N PRO A 430 2.80 -28.49 -12.66
CA PRO A 430 2.75 -27.42 -13.62
C PRO A 430 1.34 -27.34 -14.20
N ALA A 431 0.65 -26.20 -13.96
CA ALA A 431 -0.62 -25.92 -14.63
C ALA A 431 -0.40 -25.77 -16.15
N PRO A 432 -1.37 -26.11 -16.98
CA PRO A 432 -1.24 -25.97 -18.43
C PRO A 432 -1.03 -24.52 -18.83
N ALA A 433 -0.02 -24.24 -19.64
CA ALA A 433 0.20 -22.89 -20.19
C ALA A 433 -0.89 -22.49 -21.18
N ARG A 434 -1.58 -23.48 -21.79
CA ARG A 434 -2.63 -23.25 -22.78
C ARG A 434 -3.90 -23.95 -22.37
N ARG A 435 -5.00 -23.18 -22.35
CA ARG A 435 -6.36 -23.69 -22.26
C ARG A 435 -7.06 -23.54 -23.61
N PRO A 436 -8.06 -24.38 -23.94
CA PRO A 436 -8.85 -24.20 -25.14
C PRO A 436 -9.64 -22.89 -25.04
N PHE A 437 -9.76 -22.21 -26.16
CA PHE A 437 -10.63 -21.05 -26.26
C PHE A 437 -12.10 -21.50 -26.17
N ALA A 438 -12.85 -20.94 -25.23
CA ALA A 438 -14.21 -21.34 -24.92
C ALA A 438 -15.26 -20.34 -25.44
N GLY A 439 -14.88 -19.13 -25.83
CA GLY A 439 -15.78 -18.18 -26.45
C GLY A 439 -15.60 -16.71 -26.06
N TYR A 440 -16.58 -15.94 -26.47
CA TYR A 440 -16.59 -14.49 -26.28
C TYR A 440 -17.49 -14.09 -25.11
N THR A 441 -17.12 -13.00 -24.46
CA THR A 441 -17.87 -12.40 -23.37
C THR A 441 -18.03 -10.90 -23.58
N VAL A 442 -19.08 -10.32 -23.02
CA VAL A 442 -19.37 -8.89 -23.12
C VAL A 442 -19.62 -8.32 -21.74
N GLN A 443 -19.02 -7.18 -21.45
CA GLN A 443 -19.32 -6.39 -20.27
C GLN A 443 -19.98 -5.09 -20.68
N ALA A 444 -21.21 -4.84 -20.20
CA ALA A 444 -21.94 -3.60 -20.43
C ALA A 444 -22.14 -2.84 -19.12
N ARG A 445 -22.37 -1.53 -19.23
CA ARG A 445 -22.65 -0.67 -18.08
C ARG A 445 -24.13 -0.59 -17.75
N THR A 446 -24.98 -0.76 -18.74
CA THR A 446 -26.44 -0.69 -18.59
C THR A 446 -27.11 -1.81 -19.37
N MET A 447 -28.27 -2.24 -18.89
CA MET A 447 -29.11 -3.20 -19.61
C MET A 447 -29.51 -2.70 -21.00
N ALA A 448 -29.70 -1.40 -21.17
CA ALA A 448 -30.05 -0.79 -22.46
C ALA A 448 -28.99 -1.04 -23.56
N GLN A 449 -27.73 -1.25 -23.22
CA GLN A 449 -26.68 -1.59 -24.19
C GLN A 449 -26.81 -3.03 -24.71
N ILE A 450 -27.54 -3.90 -24.02
CA ILE A 450 -27.82 -5.28 -24.45
C ILE A 450 -29.06 -5.24 -25.34
N ALA A 451 -28.86 -4.84 -26.60
CA ALA A 451 -29.92 -4.74 -27.57
C ALA A 451 -30.59 -6.12 -27.81
N SER A 452 -31.85 -6.10 -28.16
CA SER A 452 -32.60 -7.33 -28.53
C SER A 452 -31.90 -8.06 -29.67
N GLY A 453 -31.71 -9.35 -29.52
CA GLY A 453 -30.99 -10.22 -30.45
C GLY A 453 -29.50 -10.42 -30.12
N MET A 454 -28.94 -9.69 -29.18
CA MET A 454 -27.55 -9.90 -28.74
C MET A 454 -27.40 -11.26 -28.04
N GLU A 455 -28.41 -11.70 -27.31
CA GLU A 455 -28.49 -13.02 -26.66
C GLU A 455 -28.53 -14.20 -27.63
N ARG A 456 -28.74 -13.96 -28.93
CA ARG A 456 -28.71 -14.99 -29.99
C ARG A 456 -27.35 -15.15 -30.64
N LEU A 457 -26.41 -14.25 -30.35
CA LEU A 457 -25.01 -14.34 -30.77
C LEU A 457 -24.30 -15.44 -29.97
N PRO A 458 -23.20 -16.02 -30.48
CA PRO A 458 -22.46 -17.07 -29.78
C PRO A 458 -21.67 -16.55 -28.62
N LEU A 459 -22.31 -15.82 -27.69
CA LEU A 459 -21.77 -15.33 -26.44
C LEU A 459 -21.83 -16.40 -25.36
N ARG A 460 -20.81 -16.47 -24.54
CA ARG A 460 -20.80 -17.32 -23.34
C ARG A 460 -21.33 -16.59 -22.12
N THR A 461 -20.91 -15.35 -21.93
CA THR A 461 -21.24 -14.60 -20.73
C THR A 461 -21.53 -13.13 -21.05
N ILE A 462 -22.55 -12.58 -20.42
CA ILE A 462 -22.82 -11.14 -20.36
C ILE A 462 -22.62 -10.69 -18.92
N TYR A 463 -21.71 -9.72 -18.71
CA TYR A 463 -21.44 -9.07 -17.44
C TYR A 463 -22.20 -7.76 -17.35
N LEU A 464 -23.00 -7.58 -16.30
CA LEU A 464 -23.78 -6.36 -16.04
C LEU A 464 -23.70 -5.99 -14.54
N PRO A 465 -23.70 -4.71 -14.17
CA PRO A 465 -23.85 -4.33 -12.78
C PRO A 465 -25.06 -5.00 -12.13
N ALA A 466 -24.92 -5.52 -10.92
CA ALA A 466 -25.98 -6.24 -10.22
C ALA A 466 -27.31 -5.44 -10.19
N ARG A 467 -27.22 -4.10 -10.01
CA ARG A 467 -28.39 -3.20 -10.02
C ARG A 467 -29.13 -3.17 -11.38
N GLU A 468 -28.39 -3.27 -12.49
CA GLU A 468 -28.99 -3.27 -13.82
C GLU A 468 -29.76 -4.59 -14.08
N ILE A 469 -29.23 -5.71 -13.60
CA ILE A 469 -29.92 -7.01 -13.67
C ILE A 469 -31.18 -6.97 -12.80
N ALA A 470 -31.06 -6.53 -11.55
CA ALA A 470 -32.20 -6.47 -10.63
C ALA A 470 -33.30 -5.49 -11.08
N ALA A 471 -32.94 -4.41 -11.78
CA ALA A 471 -33.89 -3.42 -12.29
C ALA A 471 -34.66 -3.88 -13.56
N HIS A 472 -34.15 -4.91 -14.26
CA HIS A 472 -34.74 -5.38 -15.54
C HIS A 472 -34.90 -6.90 -15.53
N PRO A 473 -35.73 -7.45 -14.61
CA PRO A 473 -35.84 -8.91 -14.42
C PRO A 473 -36.33 -9.65 -15.66
N GLU A 474 -37.30 -9.11 -16.41
CA GLU A 474 -37.84 -9.74 -17.64
C GLU A 474 -36.74 -9.90 -18.70
N ARG A 475 -35.92 -8.85 -18.91
CA ARG A 475 -34.82 -8.91 -19.88
C ARG A 475 -33.70 -9.85 -19.41
N ALA A 476 -33.42 -9.89 -18.11
CA ALA A 476 -32.48 -10.85 -17.53
C ALA A 476 -32.91 -12.29 -17.76
N GLU A 477 -34.22 -12.63 -17.57
CA GLU A 477 -34.77 -13.96 -17.86
C GLU A 477 -34.68 -14.32 -19.34
N GLU A 478 -34.94 -13.39 -20.26
CA GLU A 478 -34.80 -13.63 -21.70
C GLU A 478 -33.39 -14.04 -22.08
N ILE A 479 -32.35 -13.31 -21.52
CA ILE A 479 -30.94 -13.62 -21.75
C ILE A 479 -30.61 -15.02 -21.24
N LEU A 480 -31.03 -15.35 -20.01
CA LEU A 480 -30.78 -16.65 -19.39
C LEU A 480 -31.48 -17.80 -20.14
N LYS A 481 -32.73 -17.60 -20.58
CA LYS A 481 -33.47 -18.56 -21.36
C LYS A 481 -32.84 -18.83 -22.74
N ALA A 482 -32.11 -17.84 -23.29
CA ALA A 482 -31.33 -18.02 -24.52
C ALA A 482 -30.06 -18.84 -24.34
N GLY A 483 -29.70 -19.20 -23.08
CA GLY A 483 -28.53 -20.02 -22.76
C GLY A 483 -27.24 -19.19 -22.57
N VAL A 484 -27.34 -17.87 -22.49
CA VAL A 484 -26.20 -17.00 -22.20
C VAL A 484 -26.08 -16.82 -20.69
N GLU A 485 -24.91 -17.05 -20.15
CA GLU A 485 -24.63 -16.82 -18.74
C GLU A 485 -24.71 -15.32 -18.42
N LEU A 486 -25.54 -14.93 -17.45
CA LEU A 486 -25.66 -13.56 -16.97
C LEU A 486 -24.97 -13.43 -15.60
N VAL A 487 -23.95 -12.58 -15.53
CA VAL A 487 -23.07 -12.45 -14.36
C VAL A 487 -23.15 -11.04 -13.78
N PRO A 488 -23.64 -10.88 -12.53
CA PRO A 488 -23.61 -9.60 -11.83
C PRO A 488 -22.17 -9.15 -11.57
N VAL A 489 -21.90 -7.90 -11.94
CA VAL A 489 -20.63 -7.21 -11.66
C VAL A 489 -20.78 -6.43 -10.37
N LEU A 490 -19.89 -6.66 -9.41
CA LEU A 490 -19.84 -5.90 -8.19
C LEU A 490 -19.09 -4.58 -8.41
N PRO A 491 -19.47 -3.48 -7.70
CA PRO A 491 -18.61 -2.30 -7.60
C PRO A 491 -17.23 -2.71 -7.09
N ARG A 492 -16.13 -2.21 -7.69
CA ARG A 492 -14.78 -2.59 -7.24
C ARG A 492 -14.48 -2.13 -5.81
N ILE A 493 -15.14 -1.09 -5.34
CA ILE A 493 -15.08 -0.61 -3.97
C ILE A 493 -16.46 -0.73 -3.35
N ILE A 494 -16.53 -1.46 -2.24
CA ILE A 494 -17.73 -1.63 -1.42
C ILE A 494 -17.27 -1.41 0.03
N TRP A 495 -17.72 -0.33 0.66
CA TRP A 495 -17.46 -0.10 2.09
C TRP A 495 -18.33 -1.02 2.93
N ASP A 496 -17.94 -1.27 4.18
CA ASP A 496 -18.65 -2.21 5.03
C ASP A 496 -20.14 -1.86 5.21
N GLU A 497 -20.48 -0.57 5.26
CA GLU A 497 -21.87 -0.10 5.32
C GLU A 497 -22.68 -0.29 4.03
N GLU A 498 -22.01 -0.50 2.89
CA GLU A 498 -22.66 -0.69 1.58
C GLU A 498 -23.02 -2.17 1.31
N TRP A 499 -22.45 -3.10 2.08
CA TRP A 499 -22.58 -4.54 1.83
C TRP A 499 -24.02 -5.06 1.91
N ASP A 500 -24.86 -4.55 2.81
CA ASP A 500 -26.24 -5.04 2.93
C ASP A 500 -27.05 -4.76 1.65
N ALA A 501 -26.88 -3.57 1.06
CA ALA A 501 -27.54 -3.24 -0.20
C ALA A 501 -27.02 -4.10 -1.36
N VAL A 502 -25.70 -4.33 -1.42
CA VAL A 502 -25.08 -5.18 -2.46
C VAL A 502 -25.57 -6.64 -2.31
N ARG A 503 -25.66 -7.15 -1.07
CA ARG A 503 -26.17 -8.50 -0.78
C ARG A 503 -27.59 -8.69 -1.30
N GLN A 504 -28.49 -7.74 -1.03
CA GLN A 504 -29.86 -7.78 -1.53
C GLN A 504 -29.93 -7.82 -3.07
N LEU A 505 -29.10 -7.04 -3.74
CA LEU A 505 -29.00 -7.08 -5.21
C LEU A 505 -28.52 -8.43 -5.71
N LEU A 506 -27.50 -9.02 -5.07
CA LEU A 506 -26.98 -10.34 -5.44
C LEU A 506 -28.03 -11.44 -5.18
N GLU A 507 -28.76 -11.41 -4.07
CA GLU A 507 -29.85 -12.34 -3.79
C GLU A 507 -30.92 -12.26 -4.88
N THR A 508 -31.31 -11.05 -5.32
CA THR A 508 -32.23 -10.83 -6.43
C THR A 508 -31.68 -11.45 -7.73
N CYS A 509 -30.42 -11.18 -8.07
CA CYS A 509 -29.79 -11.75 -9.27
C CYS A 509 -29.72 -13.28 -9.20
N ARG A 510 -29.46 -13.87 -8.04
CA ARG A 510 -29.45 -15.32 -7.85
C ARG A 510 -30.78 -15.95 -8.03
N ASN A 511 -31.83 -15.31 -7.53
CA ASN A 511 -33.24 -15.80 -7.72
C ASN A 511 -33.67 -15.75 -9.18
N LEU A 512 -33.15 -14.81 -9.97
CA LEU A 512 -33.35 -14.77 -11.43
C LEU A 512 -32.58 -15.88 -12.16
N GLY A 513 -31.57 -16.50 -11.55
CA GLY A 513 -30.82 -17.61 -12.16
C GLY A 513 -29.31 -17.32 -12.38
N CYS A 514 -28.79 -16.17 -11.98
CA CYS A 514 -27.35 -15.90 -12.03
C CYS A 514 -26.60 -16.86 -11.10
N ARG A 515 -25.50 -17.48 -11.56
CA ARG A 515 -24.73 -18.49 -10.82
C ARG A 515 -23.33 -18.07 -10.45
N ALA A 516 -22.75 -17.14 -11.19
CA ALA A 516 -21.43 -16.56 -10.94
C ALA A 516 -21.54 -15.05 -10.67
N ALA A 517 -20.56 -14.48 -10.01
CA ALA A 517 -20.43 -13.03 -9.78
C ALA A 517 -19.01 -12.56 -10.06
N LEU A 518 -18.86 -11.38 -10.67
CA LEU A 518 -17.57 -10.78 -11.03
C LEU A 518 -17.11 -9.83 -9.92
N VAL A 519 -15.99 -10.17 -9.28
CA VAL A 519 -15.38 -9.42 -8.18
C VAL A 519 -14.12 -8.66 -8.61
N GLY A 520 -13.98 -7.44 -8.19
CA GLY A 520 -12.85 -6.59 -8.53
C GLY A 520 -11.90 -6.26 -7.37
N ASN A 521 -12.16 -6.81 -6.18
CA ASN A 521 -11.34 -6.62 -4.97
C ASN A 521 -11.28 -7.90 -4.13
N VAL A 522 -10.17 -8.13 -3.46
CA VAL A 522 -9.95 -9.35 -2.65
C VAL A 522 -10.94 -9.52 -1.50
N GLY A 523 -11.41 -8.44 -0.90
CA GLY A 523 -12.42 -8.47 0.17
C GLY A 523 -13.82 -8.87 -0.30
N GLN A 524 -14.03 -9.10 -1.60
CA GLN A 524 -15.31 -9.52 -2.16
C GLN A 524 -15.41 -11.04 -2.38
N ILE A 525 -14.25 -11.74 -2.37
CA ILE A 525 -14.17 -13.15 -2.72
C ILE A 525 -15.02 -14.00 -1.76
N GLU A 526 -14.74 -13.92 -0.46
CA GLU A 526 -15.43 -14.74 0.52
C GLU A 526 -16.93 -14.39 0.68
N PRO A 527 -17.34 -13.11 0.74
CA PRO A 527 -18.77 -12.76 0.77
C PRO A 527 -19.58 -13.29 -0.41
N VAL A 528 -19.02 -13.26 -1.62
CA VAL A 528 -19.68 -13.78 -2.84
C VAL A 528 -19.82 -15.30 -2.77
N LYS A 529 -18.79 -16.03 -2.33
CA LYS A 529 -18.84 -17.48 -2.12
C LYS A 529 -19.86 -17.87 -1.06
N CYS A 530 -19.91 -17.15 0.06
CA CYS A 530 -20.92 -17.38 1.13
C CYS A 530 -22.36 -17.20 0.63
N LEU A 531 -22.59 -16.36 -0.37
CA LEU A 531 -23.88 -16.23 -1.05
C LEU A 531 -24.15 -17.36 -2.07
N GLY A 532 -23.21 -18.30 -2.23
CA GLY A 532 -23.33 -19.47 -3.11
C GLY A 532 -23.12 -19.16 -4.59
N TYR A 533 -22.37 -18.12 -4.91
CA TYR A 533 -21.93 -17.81 -6.26
C TYR A 533 -20.59 -18.46 -6.60
N GLU A 534 -20.38 -18.83 -7.84
CA GLU A 534 -19.05 -18.99 -8.39
C GLU A 534 -18.38 -17.61 -8.46
N CYS A 535 -17.10 -17.56 -8.05
CA CYS A 535 -16.35 -16.31 -7.99
C CYS A 535 -15.52 -16.13 -9.26
N TYR A 536 -15.85 -15.13 -10.08
CA TYR A 536 -15.03 -14.69 -11.21
C TYR A 536 -14.25 -13.45 -10.81
N GLY A 537 -12.92 -13.50 -10.96
CA GLY A 537 -12.03 -12.38 -10.66
C GLY A 537 -11.89 -11.42 -11.85
N ASP A 538 -12.04 -10.13 -11.61
CA ASP A 538 -11.79 -9.10 -12.61
C ASP A 538 -10.35 -8.58 -12.56
N PHE A 539 -9.94 -7.78 -13.56
CA PHE A 539 -8.58 -7.21 -13.67
C PHE A 539 -8.13 -6.44 -12.42
N GLY A 540 -9.05 -5.95 -11.59
CA GLY A 540 -8.78 -5.26 -10.32
C GLY A 540 -8.05 -6.12 -9.28
N LEU A 541 -8.08 -7.46 -9.40
CA LEU A 541 -7.30 -8.37 -8.56
C LEU A 541 -5.82 -8.44 -8.96
N ASN A 542 -5.40 -7.69 -9.98
CA ASN A 542 -4.01 -7.52 -10.40
C ASN A 542 -3.27 -8.84 -10.70
N ALA A 543 -3.92 -9.83 -11.32
CA ALA A 543 -3.27 -11.06 -11.75
C ALA A 543 -2.22 -10.77 -12.83
N PHE A 544 -0.94 -10.78 -12.46
CA PHE A 544 0.17 -10.37 -13.31
C PHE A 544 1.19 -11.49 -13.58
N HIS A 545 1.15 -12.60 -12.82
CA HIS A 545 1.98 -13.79 -13.02
C HIS A 545 1.26 -15.05 -12.51
N SER A 546 1.85 -16.20 -12.85
CA SER A 546 1.31 -17.54 -12.55
C SER A 546 1.02 -17.75 -11.06
N GLY A 547 1.93 -17.35 -10.17
CA GLY A 547 1.76 -17.51 -8.73
C GLY A 547 0.57 -16.75 -8.16
N THR A 548 0.20 -15.59 -8.72
CA THR A 548 -1.01 -14.86 -8.32
C THR A 548 -2.27 -15.62 -8.75
N LEU A 549 -2.27 -16.25 -9.92
CA LEU A 549 -3.37 -17.12 -10.35
C LEU A 549 -3.55 -18.33 -9.42
N ASP A 550 -2.45 -18.94 -8.95
CA ASP A 550 -2.51 -20.04 -7.99
C ASP A 550 -3.14 -19.58 -6.67
N VAL A 551 -2.74 -18.42 -6.14
CA VAL A 551 -3.35 -17.87 -4.91
C VAL A 551 -4.85 -17.65 -5.09
N LEU A 552 -5.27 -17.01 -6.17
CA LEU A 552 -6.68 -16.71 -6.44
C LEU A 552 -7.51 -17.98 -6.62
N ARG A 553 -6.99 -19.01 -7.33
CA ARG A 553 -7.64 -20.33 -7.43
C ARG A 553 -7.83 -20.96 -6.05
N ASP A 554 -6.81 -20.96 -5.23
CA ASP A 554 -6.87 -21.55 -3.89
C ASP A 554 -7.84 -20.80 -2.96
N CYS A 555 -8.10 -19.51 -3.24
CA CYS A 555 -9.16 -18.72 -2.59
C CYS A 555 -10.57 -18.98 -3.18
N GLY A 556 -10.68 -19.81 -4.23
CA GLY A 556 -11.94 -20.20 -4.84
C GLY A 556 -12.38 -19.38 -6.04
N VAL A 557 -11.47 -18.60 -6.63
CA VAL A 557 -11.72 -17.94 -7.94
C VAL A 557 -11.63 -18.99 -9.04
N THR A 558 -12.68 -19.11 -9.87
CA THR A 558 -12.77 -20.14 -10.93
C THR A 558 -12.42 -19.61 -12.32
N ARG A 559 -12.60 -18.30 -12.55
CA ARG A 559 -12.22 -17.57 -13.76
C ARG A 559 -11.52 -16.27 -13.39
N GLN A 560 -10.44 -15.89 -14.09
CA GLN A 560 -9.70 -14.65 -13.79
C GLN A 560 -9.43 -13.83 -15.04
N THR A 561 -9.86 -12.57 -15.03
CA THR A 561 -9.47 -11.59 -16.05
C THR A 561 -8.04 -11.11 -15.79
N LEU A 562 -7.16 -11.33 -16.77
CA LEU A 562 -5.75 -10.97 -16.67
C LEU A 562 -5.55 -9.44 -16.72
N SER A 563 -4.48 -8.97 -16.09
CA SER A 563 -4.11 -7.56 -16.13
C SER A 563 -3.86 -7.09 -17.58
N PHE A 564 -4.45 -5.98 -17.96
CA PHE A 564 -4.23 -5.36 -19.28
C PHE A 564 -2.85 -4.65 -19.40
N GLU A 565 -2.03 -4.67 -18.35
CA GLU A 565 -0.63 -4.22 -18.38
C GLU A 565 0.32 -5.32 -18.84
N LEU A 566 -0.12 -6.57 -18.99
CA LEU A 566 0.66 -7.70 -19.47
C LEU A 566 0.97 -7.61 -20.96
N ARG A 567 2.11 -8.16 -21.37
CA ARG A 567 2.45 -8.40 -22.78
C ARG A 567 1.94 -9.76 -23.24
N PHE A 568 1.65 -9.87 -24.55
CA PHE A 568 1.26 -11.16 -25.15
C PHE A 568 2.23 -12.30 -24.83
N ALA A 569 3.54 -12.05 -24.83
CA ALA A 569 4.53 -13.07 -24.48
C ALA A 569 4.39 -13.54 -23.02
N GLN A 570 4.11 -12.62 -22.09
CA GLN A 570 3.88 -12.96 -20.68
C GLN A 570 2.59 -13.80 -20.55
N ILE A 571 1.50 -13.40 -21.20
CA ILE A 571 0.23 -14.14 -21.20
C ILE A 571 0.39 -15.54 -21.80
N ARG A 572 1.13 -15.66 -22.92
CA ARG A 572 1.38 -16.95 -23.57
C ARG A 572 2.16 -17.91 -22.67
N ASP A 573 3.20 -17.41 -21.99
CA ASP A 573 4.12 -18.21 -21.21
C ASP A 573 3.60 -18.49 -19.78
N MET A 574 2.62 -17.72 -19.30
CA MET A 574 1.96 -17.87 -17.99
C MET A 574 1.25 -19.20 -17.84
N HIS A 575 1.43 -19.90 -16.73
CA HIS A 575 0.63 -21.06 -16.34
C HIS A 575 -0.75 -20.62 -15.90
N LYS A 576 -1.79 -21.33 -16.32
CA LYS A 576 -3.21 -20.97 -16.13
C LYS A 576 -3.94 -22.08 -15.37
N PRO A 577 -3.90 -22.08 -14.02
CA PRO A 577 -4.52 -23.13 -13.20
C PRO A 577 -6.05 -23.13 -13.25
N MET A 578 -6.65 -22.02 -13.70
CA MET A 578 -8.08 -21.81 -13.87
C MET A 578 -8.40 -21.23 -15.24
N GLU A 579 -9.68 -21.04 -15.55
CA GLU A 579 -10.10 -20.28 -16.72
C GLU A 579 -9.56 -18.84 -16.65
N THR A 580 -9.04 -18.36 -17.77
CA THR A 580 -8.53 -17.00 -17.87
C THR A 580 -9.24 -16.23 -18.99
N GLU A 581 -9.39 -14.94 -18.76
CA GLU A 581 -10.06 -14.04 -19.67
C GLU A 581 -9.17 -12.85 -20.01
N LEU A 582 -9.23 -12.40 -21.27
CA LEU A 582 -8.49 -11.25 -21.75
C LEU A 582 -9.44 -10.17 -22.27
N ILE A 583 -9.23 -8.92 -21.89
CA ILE A 583 -9.94 -7.79 -22.48
C ILE A 583 -9.36 -7.52 -23.87
N VAL A 584 -10.19 -7.68 -24.91
CA VAL A 584 -9.75 -7.57 -26.33
C VAL A 584 -10.36 -6.38 -27.06
N GLY A 585 -11.38 -5.73 -26.48
CA GLY A 585 -12.03 -4.58 -27.11
C GLY A 585 -12.70 -3.65 -26.11
N GLY A 586 -12.95 -2.41 -26.57
CA GLY A 586 -13.61 -1.38 -25.79
C GLY A 586 -12.66 -0.50 -24.97
N ARG A 587 -13.20 0.46 -24.20
CA ARG A 587 -12.37 1.40 -23.43
C ARG A 587 -11.93 0.80 -22.11
N LEU A 588 -10.62 0.76 -21.88
CA LEU A 588 -10.06 0.29 -20.63
C LEU A 588 -10.36 1.27 -19.47
N PRO A 589 -10.81 0.79 -18.31
CA PRO A 589 -10.96 1.61 -17.11
C PRO A 589 -9.59 1.89 -16.50
N LEU A 590 -9.23 3.18 -16.39
CA LEU A 590 -7.87 3.61 -16.00
C LEU A 590 -7.77 4.07 -14.55
N MET A 591 -8.84 4.61 -13.97
CA MET A 591 -8.85 5.07 -12.59
C MET A 591 -10.22 4.84 -11.97
N LEU A 592 -10.21 4.51 -10.68
CA LEU A 592 -11.38 4.53 -9.82
C LEU A 592 -11.12 5.47 -8.65
N THR A 593 -11.99 6.45 -8.44
CA THR A 593 -11.76 7.51 -7.46
C THR A 593 -12.90 7.63 -6.46
N GLU A 594 -12.57 7.82 -5.20
CA GLU A 594 -13.53 8.13 -4.16
C GLU A 594 -14.02 9.59 -4.26
N ASN A 595 -13.10 10.53 -4.46
CA ASN A 595 -13.50 11.92 -4.67
C ASN A 595 -13.91 12.15 -6.13
N CYS A 596 -14.98 12.93 -6.33
CA CYS A 596 -15.55 13.16 -7.65
C CYS A 596 -14.70 14.14 -8.48
N MET A 597 -14.19 13.68 -9.64
CA MET A 597 -13.42 14.52 -10.58
C MET A 597 -14.22 15.73 -11.08
N MET A 598 -15.55 15.63 -11.13
CA MET A 598 -16.42 16.74 -11.53
C MET A 598 -16.50 17.80 -10.44
N ALA A 599 -16.33 17.43 -9.17
CA ALA A 599 -16.28 18.37 -8.07
C ALA A 599 -15.00 19.23 -8.08
N GLY A 600 -13.91 18.72 -8.64
CA GLY A 600 -12.65 19.45 -8.83
C GLY A 600 -12.66 20.50 -9.95
N ARG A 601 -13.75 20.60 -10.71
CA ARG A 601 -13.91 21.62 -11.76
C ARG A 601 -14.40 22.96 -11.19
N ARG A 602 -14.01 24.06 -11.81
CA ARG A 602 -14.53 25.39 -11.50
C ARG A 602 -16.06 25.41 -11.68
N GLY A 603 -16.82 25.75 -10.65
CA GLY A 603 -18.29 25.65 -10.64
C GLY A 603 -18.82 24.23 -10.54
N GLY A 604 -18.00 23.30 -9.98
CA GLY A 604 -18.26 21.87 -9.98
C GLY A 604 -19.35 21.38 -9.01
N CYS A 605 -19.58 20.08 -9.07
CA CYS A 605 -20.61 19.36 -8.33
C CYS A 605 -20.34 19.32 -6.82
N ARG A 606 -21.41 19.46 -6.03
CA ARG A 606 -21.40 19.30 -4.56
C ARG A 606 -21.54 17.85 -4.09
N ARG A 607 -21.58 16.88 -5.00
CA ARG A 607 -21.84 15.45 -4.73
C ARG A 607 -23.27 15.17 -4.22
N ASP A 608 -24.23 16.01 -4.58
CA ASP A 608 -25.64 15.89 -4.22
C ASP A 608 -26.46 15.03 -5.19
N GLY A 609 -25.82 14.38 -6.16
CA GLY A 609 -26.49 13.56 -7.19
C GLY A 609 -27.04 14.37 -8.38
N HIS A 610 -27.12 15.69 -8.29
CA HIS A 610 -27.67 16.59 -9.33
C HIS A 610 -26.59 17.28 -10.17
N GLY A 611 -25.34 16.81 -10.11
CA GLY A 611 -24.23 17.40 -10.83
C GLY A 611 -24.24 17.16 -12.35
N PRO A 612 -23.21 17.66 -13.07
CA PRO A 612 -23.08 17.52 -14.52
C PRO A 612 -23.15 16.06 -15.03
N CYS A 613 -22.76 15.10 -14.20
CA CYS A 613 -22.80 13.67 -14.54
C CYS A 613 -24.22 13.10 -14.71
N SER A 614 -25.24 13.76 -14.20
CA SER A 614 -26.66 13.36 -14.42
C SER A 614 -27.16 13.69 -15.83
N LYS A 615 -26.43 14.52 -16.58
CA LYS A 615 -26.78 15.00 -17.92
C LYS A 615 -26.09 14.24 -19.06
N GLY A 616 -25.41 13.13 -18.77
CA GLY A 616 -24.69 12.31 -19.74
C GLY A 616 -23.18 12.18 -19.47
N THR A 617 -22.47 11.52 -20.39
CA THR A 617 -21.03 11.25 -20.28
C THR A 617 -20.23 12.54 -20.16
N GLN A 618 -19.39 12.61 -19.14
CA GLN A 618 -18.45 13.71 -18.93
C GLN A 618 -17.08 13.34 -19.47
N TYR A 619 -16.27 14.35 -19.80
CA TYR A 619 -14.92 14.12 -20.34
C TYR A 619 -13.89 14.97 -19.64
N LEU A 620 -12.71 14.41 -19.39
CA LEU A 620 -11.49 15.16 -19.12
C LEU A 620 -10.67 15.24 -20.41
N THR A 621 -10.33 16.46 -20.81
CA THR A 621 -9.51 16.70 -22.01
C THR A 621 -8.10 17.04 -21.59
N ASP A 622 -7.11 16.28 -22.04
CA ASP A 622 -5.70 16.51 -21.75
C ASP A 622 -5.11 17.63 -22.62
N ARG A 623 -3.83 17.94 -22.40
CA ARG A 623 -3.08 18.97 -23.16
C ARG A 623 -2.93 18.65 -24.66
N MET A 624 -3.12 17.39 -25.06
CA MET A 624 -3.05 16.92 -26.45
C MET A 624 -4.44 16.89 -27.11
N GLY A 625 -5.47 17.36 -26.43
CA GLY A 625 -6.85 17.34 -26.91
C GLY A 625 -7.54 15.97 -26.82
N LYS A 626 -6.91 14.96 -26.19
CA LYS A 626 -7.52 13.64 -26.02
C LYS A 626 -8.59 13.70 -24.93
N LYS A 627 -9.77 13.12 -25.23
CA LYS A 627 -10.94 13.14 -24.36
C LYS A 627 -11.08 11.80 -23.62
N PHE A 628 -10.95 11.82 -22.31
CA PHE A 628 -11.11 10.66 -21.44
C PHE A 628 -12.53 10.66 -20.86
N PRO A 629 -13.36 9.67 -21.17
CA PRO A 629 -14.69 9.57 -20.59
C PRO A 629 -14.64 9.34 -19.09
N VAL A 630 -15.50 10.03 -18.34
CA VAL A 630 -15.69 9.89 -16.91
C VAL A 630 -17.12 9.48 -16.65
N PHE A 631 -17.29 8.34 -16.01
CA PHE A 631 -18.60 7.86 -15.59
C PHE A 631 -18.73 7.91 -14.09
N ARG A 632 -19.91 8.27 -13.64
CA ARG A 632 -20.31 8.20 -12.24
C ARG A 632 -20.62 6.74 -11.91
N GLU A 633 -20.05 6.28 -10.82
CA GLU A 633 -20.41 5.05 -10.13
C GLU A 633 -21.27 5.35 -8.90
N GLU A 634 -21.60 4.33 -8.13
CA GLU A 634 -22.34 4.45 -6.86
C GLU A 634 -21.59 5.39 -5.89
N HIS A 635 -22.34 6.06 -4.99
CA HIS A 635 -21.81 7.00 -3.99
C HIS A 635 -20.97 8.16 -4.58
N CYS A 636 -21.23 8.55 -5.84
CA CYS A 636 -20.48 9.56 -6.58
C CYS A 636 -18.98 9.24 -6.79
N ARG A 637 -18.57 7.99 -6.66
CA ARG A 637 -17.29 7.51 -7.16
C ARG A 637 -17.23 7.70 -8.67
N ASN A 638 -16.04 7.83 -9.23
CA ASN A 638 -15.89 7.97 -10.68
C ASN A 638 -14.93 6.94 -11.24
N THR A 639 -15.28 6.38 -12.40
CA THR A 639 -14.35 5.63 -13.24
C THR A 639 -13.96 6.49 -14.45
N LEU A 640 -12.66 6.69 -14.63
CA LEU A 640 -12.05 7.32 -15.80
C LEU A 640 -11.67 6.22 -16.79
N TYR A 641 -12.15 6.33 -18.03
CA TYR A 641 -11.82 5.39 -19.09
C TYR A 641 -10.80 5.96 -20.07
N ASN A 642 -10.14 5.06 -20.81
CA ASN A 642 -9.17 5.46 -21.84
C ASN A 642 -9.84 6.31 -22.93
N SER A 643 -9.11 7.31 -23.44
CA SER A 643 -9.55 8.15 -24.56
C SER A 643 -9.71 7.38 -25.87
N GLN A 644 -8.96 6.28 -26.04
CA GLN A 644 -8.99 5.43 -27.22
C GLN A 644 -9.50 4.03 -26.85
N PRO A 645 -10.46 3.47 -27.59
CA PRO A 645 -10.86 2.09 -27.41
C PRO A 645 -9.72 1.12 -27.77
N LEU A 646 -9.63 0.02 -27.03
CA LEU A 646 -8.83 -1.13 -27.41
C LEU A 646 -9.53 -1.87 -28.55
N ALA A 647 -8.79 -2.37 -29.54
CA ALA A 647 -9.27 -3.35 -30.49
C ALA A 647 -8.13 -4.30 -30.89
N LEU A 648 -8.32 -5.58 -30.63
CA LEU A 648 -7.37 -6.65 -30.97
C LEU A 648 -7.99 -7.55 -32.04
N ALA A 649 -7.17 -7.97 -33.02
CA ALA A 649 -7.58 -8.98 -33.97
C ALA A 649 -7.54 -10.37 -33.31
N PRO A 650 -8.43 -11.31 -33.68
CA PRO A 650 -8.45 -12.68 -33.12
C PRO A 650 -7.11 -13.41 -33.23
N SER A 651 -6.34 -13.18 -34.30
CA SER A 651 -4.99 -13.72 -34.46
C SER A 651 -3.98 -13.27 -33.41
N GLU A 652 -4.27 -12.17 -32.69
CA GLU A 652 -3.39 -11.64 -31.64
C GLU A 652 -3.59 -12.34 -30.29
N TYR A 653 -4.77 -12.91 -30.01
CA TYR A 653 -5.09 -13.50 -28.69
C TYR A 653 -5.49 -14.98 -28.69
N LEU A 654 -6.02 -15.53 -29.77
CA LEU A 654 -6.45 -16.94 -29.82
C LEU A 654 -5.31 -17.93 -29.56
N GLY A 655 -4.08 -17.59 -29.90
CA GLY A 655 -2.90 -18.43 -29.66
C GLY A 655 -2.30 -18.32 -28.26
N LEU A 656 -2.81 -17.45 -27.37
CA LEU A 656 -2.26 -17.19 -26.05
C LEU A 656 -2.68 -18.20 -24.98
N GLY A 657 -3.62 -19.12 -25.30
CA GLY A 657 -4.12 -20.13 -24.35
C GLY A 657 -5.01 -19.54 -23.25
N VAL A 658 -5.71 -18.43 -23.53
CA VAL A 658 -6.78 -17.88 -22.68
C VAL A 658 -8.13 -18.52 -23.05
N SER A 659 -9.02 -18.66 -22.05
CA SER A 659 -10.31 -19.31 -22.25
C SER A 659 -11.35 -18.36 -22.89
N TYR A 660 -11.30 -17.08 -22.55
CA TYR A 660 -12.30 -16.12 -23.00
C TYR A 660 -11.69 -14.82 -23.49
N ALA A 661 -12.42 -14.14 -24.38
CA ALA A 661 -12.09 -12.81 -24.89
C ALA A 661 -13.27 -11.86 -24.60
N ARG A 662 -12.99 -10.80 -23.83
CA ARG A 662 -14.00 -9.84 -23.34
C ARG A 662 -14.01 -8.55 -24.14
N LEU A 663 -15.20 -8.12 -24.57
CA LEU A 663 -15.48 -6.78 -25.06
C LEU A 663 -16.12 -5.93 -23.95
N ILE A 664 -15.60 -4.71 -23.73
CA ILE A 664 -16.19 -3.76 -22.77
C ILE A 664 -16.96 -2.68 -23.54
N LEU A 665 -18.26 -2.60 -23.29
CA LEU A 665 -19.13 -1.52 -23.76
C LEU A 665 -19.17 -0.40 -22.73
N THR A 666 -18.97 0.84 -23.16
CA THR A 666 -18.92 2.02 -22.27
C THR A 666 -19.99 3.05 -22.56
N ASP A 667 -19.93 3.71 -23.72
CA ASP A 667 -20.83 4.77 -24.16
C ASP A 667 -21.51 4.45 -25.51
N GLU A 668 -21.37 3.23 -26.00
CA GLU A 668 -21.98 2.78 -27.23
C GLU A 668 -23.52 2.74 -27.13
N MET A 669 -24.18 3.29 -28.14
CA MET A 669 -25.64 3.14 -28.32
C MET A 669 -26.00 1.68 -28.61
N PRO A 670 -27.23 1.21 -28.30
CA PRO A 670 -27.59 -0.19 -28.40
C PRO A 670 -27.28 -0.86 -29.75
N GLN A 671 -27.57 -0.19 -30.86
CA GLN A 671 -27.28 -0.72 -32.21
C GLN A 671 -25.77 -0.83 -32.48
N THR A 672 -25.02 0.18 -32.09
CA THR A 672 -23.54 0.16 -32.19
C THR A 672 -22.96 -0.94 -31.32
N ALA A 673 -23.46 -1.11 -30.10
CA ALA A 673 -23.07 -2.18 -29.19
C ALA A 673 -23.31 -3.56 -29.83
N LEU A 674 -24.51 -3.79 -30.34
CA LEU A 674 -24.87 -5.05 -31.07
C LEU A 674 -23.92 -5.31 -32.24
N GLN A 675 -23.64 -4.29 -33.05
CA GLN A 675 -22.73 -4.43 -34.18
C GLN A 675 -21.30 -4.82 -33.71
N ARG A 676 -20.74 -4.16 -32.68
CA ARG A 676 -19.40 -4.50 -32.12
C ARG A 676 -19.33 -5.92 -31.59
N VAL A 677 -20.41 -6.35 -30.93
CA VAL A 677 -20.49 -7.72 -30.40
C VAL A 677 -20.59 -8.73 -31.55
N ARG A 678 -21.31 -8.42 -32.61
CA ARG A 678 -21.41 -9.27 -33.79
C ARG A 678 -20.07 -9.41 -34.49
N GLU A 679 -19.36 -8.30 -34.77
CA GLU A 679 -18.00 -8.29 -35.33
C GLU A 679 -17.05 -9.21 -34.49
N LEU A 680 -17.10 -9.10 -33.17
CA LEU A 680 -16.31 -9.94 -32.27
C LEU A 680 -16.67 -11.43 -32.44
N CYS A 681 -17.99 -11.77 -32.44
CA CYS A 681 -18.47 -13.14 -32.56
C CYS A 681 -18.19 -13.77 -33.93
N ASP A 682 -18.18 -12.97 -34.98
CA ASP A 682 -17.84 -13.37 -36.35
C ASP A 682 -16.32 -13.54 -36.55
N GLY A 683 -15.54 -13.33 -35.50
CA GLY A 683 -14.08 -13.46 -35.53
C GLY A 683 -13.41 -12.28 -36.21
N GLU A 684 -14.03 -11.13 -36.20
CA GLU A 684 -13.51 -9.88 -36.74
C GLU A 684 -12.97 -9.00 -35.61
N MET A 685 -12.11 -8.06 -35.95
CA MET A 685 -11.67 -7.04 -35.01
C MET A 685 -12.76 -5.97 -34.90
N PRO A 686 -13.26 -5.66 -33.68
CA PRO A 686 -14.26 -4.60 -33.52
C PRO A 686 -13.79 -3.27 -34.11
N ASP A 687 -14.60 -2.68 -34.98
CA ASP A 687 -14.25 -1.46 -35.71
C ASP A 687 -14.48 -0.22 -34.86
N TYR A 688 -13.40 0.30 -34.25
CA TYR A 688 -13.43 1.56 -33.50
C TYR A 688 -12.61 2.62 -34.20
N PRO A 689 -13.14 3.83 -34.41
CA PRO A 689 -12.34 4.98 -34.81
C PRO A 689 -11.23 5.22 -33.78
N ASP A 690 -10.00 5.50 -34.23
CA ASP A 690 -8.85 5.75 -33.36
C ASP A 690 -8.51 4.62 -32.37
N ALA A 691 -8.73 3.36 -32.71
CA ALA A 691 -8.42 2.23 -31.84
C ALA A 691 -6.94 2.13 -31.48
N THR A 692 -6.67 1.67 -30.25
CA THR A 692 -5.32 1.33 -29.76
C THR A 692 -5.15 -0.18 -29.63
N ARG A 693 -3.91 -0.68 -29.72
CA ARG A 693 -3.55 -2.05 -29.35
C ARG A 693 -3.23 -2.20 -27.85
N GLY A 694 -3.44 -1.14 -27.08
CA GLY A 694 -3.15 -1.13 -25.63
C GLY A 694 -1.67 -1.39 -25.31
N LEU A 695 -1.46 -2.05 -24.18
CA LEU A 695 -0.11 -2.38 -23.68
C LEU A 695 0.37 -3.78 -24.10
N TYR A 696 -0.49 -4.62 -24.68
CA TYR A 696 -0.21 -6.04 -24.97
C TYR A 696 1.01 -6.31 -25.86
N ARG A 697 1.30 -5.41 -26.79
CA ARG A 697 2.49 -5.54 -27.65
C ARG A 697 3.74 -4.94 -27.00
N ARG A 698 3.59 -3.78 -26.36
CA ARG A 698 4.71 -2.97 -25.87
C ARG A 698 5.02 -3.20 -24.39
N GLY A 699 4.01 -3.60 -23.62
CA GLY A 699 4.09 -3.76 -22.18
C GLY A 699 4.25 -2.44 -21.42
N VAL A 700 4.44 -2.58 -20.13
CA VAL A 700 4.85 -1.50 -19.22
C VAL A 700 6.33 -1.65 -18.87
N GLU A 701 6.95 -0.51 -18.53
CA GLU A 701 8.36 -0.45 -18.11
C GLU A 701 8.52 -0.96 -16.68
#